data_8ecf5af839341e40813d52c7aa92a440
#
_entry.id   8ecf5af839341e40813d52c7aa92a440
#
_cell.length_a   1.000
_cell.length_b   1.000
_cell.length_c   1.000
_cell.angle_alpha   90.00
_cell.angle_beta   90.00
_cell.angle_gamma   90.00
#
_symmetry.space_group_name_H-M   'P 1'
#
loop_
_entity.id
_entity.type
_entity.pdbx_description
1 polymer ?
#
loop_
_entity_poly.entity_id
_entity_poly.type
_entity_poly.pdbx_seq_one_letter_code
_entity_poly.pdbx_strand_id
1 'polypeptide(L)'
;MKLTDKEVLTFVDQEMESSIGYSGGETSKERALAWDYYLSKPMGNEVEGRSSVVTSDVSDIVDGMIPSLLRLFTTTDNLVNFEPTGREDVAQAAQESDYVNYVFFKKNPNAFLLLYTWFFDALIQKNGVVKAWRDESEVITEESYSNLSEEEVFKLLEDEELDPVERDEKVEIIQTPEGDVPVTLHDIKFKRTTTKGVIRVENVPPEEYRISADSRSIDPTEARMIGQEREITRSELISMGFDKDLVYSLPASANSNDTEEKIARRDIEEFQTGVPQRAQELIQVREAYIKLDMTGNGKSELRQVITAGNQVLLNEPADRQPYHVISPQPLPHKHFGRASAEKVMDIQQVNTTLLRQILDNYYHTNNPGHGVWEQGIGDNTLDDLLTTDIGRVVRFDRPVGESYAPMTVPFVAGQAFTALEYFDKVKRDRTGVQADGDGLNPEQLKNIQQSVLTQANDLSRMKIEAVARIFAETGIKSLFLHIHELILKHQDRQEVINLRGEWIPVDPTSWKNRYDMTVNIGLGIGSKESKMMQLNQIWEKQTQGLQMGITKPNNLYNTATEMANAAGFKDGNTFFTNPGDGDLPQNDEQMKMQQQQMQMVQRQQQLDAQELQLKDQRQQMDMQFRMAQLQQKQQEAAANLDEKSQKRQDDLMIEIQKLKNDIAEMELKYDTALPAPMTQT
;
A
#
# COMPACT_ATOMS: atom_id res chain seq x y z
N MET A 1 39.47 0.62 28.83
CA MET A 1 39.72 2.06 28.72
C MET A 1 38.39 2.67 28.27
N LYS A 2 37.90 3.71 28.92
CA LYS A 2 36.63 4.34 28.46
C LYS A 2 36.89 5.02 27.13
N LEU A 3 35.98 4.82 26.15
CA LEU A 3 36.04 5.52 24.88
C LEU A 3 35.78 7.02 25.09
N THR A 4 36.57 7.84 24.39
CA THR A 4 36.39 9.29 24.34
C THR A 4 35.44 9.66 23.20
N ASP A 5 34.79 10.83 23.26
CA ASP A 5 33.89 11.31 22.20
C ASP A 5 34.57 11.38 20.81
N LYS A 6 35.89 11.65 20.79
CA LYS A 6 36.68 11.63 19.52
C LYS A 6 36.79 10.24 18.93
N GLU A 7 37.01 9.22 19.79
CA GLU A 7 37.06 7.84 19.35
C GLU A 7 35.68 7.35 18.90
N VAL A 8 34.61 7.73 19.63
CA VAL A 8 33.21 7.44 19.23
C VAL A 8 32.91 8.06 17.87
N LEU A 9 33.28 9.34 17.65
CA LEU A 9 33.12 10.00 16.36
C LEU A 9 33.84 9.24 15.24
N THR A 10 35.09 8.85 15.47
CA THR A 10 35.86 8.09 14.48
C THR A 10 35.18 6.76 14.12
N PHE A 11 34.66 6.03 15.11
CA PHE A 11 33.94 4.78 14.87
C PHE A 11 32.64 5.00 14.11
N VAL A 12 31.84 6.01 14.48
CA VAL A 12 30.60 6.36 13.77
C VAL A 12 30.90 6.73 12.33
N ASP A 13 31.90 7.56 12.07
CA ASP A 13 32.28 7.98 10.72
C ASP A 13 32.73 6.78 9.88
N GLN A 14 33.59 5.91 10.41
CA GLN A 14 34.04 4.71 9.72
C GLN A 14 32.88 3.74 9.38
N GLU A 15 31.98 3.49 10.32
CA GLU A 15 30.84 2.61 10.08
C GLU A 15 29.84 3.24 9.09
N MET A 16 29.59 4.56 9.18
CA MET A 16 28.75 5.28 8.23
C MET A 16 29.31 5.24 6.80
N GLU A 17 30.63 5.50 6.63
CA GLU A 17 31.28 5.46 5.33
C GLU A 17 31.38 4.06 4.73
N SER A 18 31.52 3.03 5.56
CA SER A 18 31.52 1.62 5.12
C SER A 18 30.12 1.02 4.98
N SER A 19 29.06 1.76 5.34
CA SER A 19 27.69 1.26 5.37
C SER A 19 27.12 0.95 3.98
N ILE A 20 26.18 0.01 3.92
CA ILE A 20 25.38 -0.18 2.72
C ILE A 20 24.39 1.00 2.61
N GLY A 21 24.20 1.50 1.40
CA GLY A 21 23.40 2.70 1.14
C GLY A 21 24.25 3.98 1.15
N TYR A 22 25.56 3.88 1.36
CA TYR A 22 26.44 5.02 1.23
C TYR A 22 26.32 5.67 -0.16
N SER A 23 26.33 6.97 -0.17
CA SER A 23 26.19 7.82 -1.36
C SER A 23 27.24 7.47 -2.42
N GLY A 24 26.81 7.20 -3.65
CA GLY A 24 27.69 6.81 -4.76
C GLY A 24 28.02 5.31 -4.84
N GLY A 25 27.50 4.48 -3.92
CA GLY A 25 27.60 3.02 -4.01
C GLY A 25 26.72 2.43 -5.14
N GLU A 26 26.92 1.15 -5.43
CA GLU A 26 26.15 0.44 -6.47
C GLU A 26 24.64 0.49 -6.20
N THR A 27 24.24 0.32 -4.95
CA THR A 27 22.82 0.39 -4.54
C THR A 27 22.20 1.76 -4.81
N SER A 28 22.93 2.85 -4.60
CA SER A 28 22.46 4.21 -4.87
C SER A 28 22.23 4.43 -6.37
N LYS A 29 23.14 3.93 -7.23
CA LYS A 29 22.99 3.99 -8.69
C LYS A 29 21.79 3.18 -9.19
N GLU A 30 21.60 1.97 -8.65
CA GLU A 30 20.45 1.13 -9.00
C GLU A 30 19.11 1.77 -8.61
N ARG A 31 19.07 2.49 -7.48
CA ARG A 31 17.89 3.22 -7.02
C ARG A 31 17.63 4.46 -7.88
N ALA A 32 18.66 5.23 -8.22
CA ALA A 32 18.55 6.35 -9.15
C ALA A 32 18.02 5.90 -10.50
N LEU A 33 18.56 4.80 -11.04
CA LEU A 33 18.08 4.20 -12.28
C LEU A 33 16.62 3.76 -12.19
N ALA A 34 16.19 3.18 -11.06
CA ALA A 34 14.79 2.79 -10.86
C ALA A 34 13.83 3.99 -10.89
N TRP A 35 14.25 5.15 -10.35
CA TRP A 35 13.52 6.41 -10.46
C TRP A 35 13.43 6.91 -11.91
N ASP A 36 14.52 6.87 -12.67
CA ASP A 36 14.53 7.30 -14.07
C ASP A 36 13.57 6.44 -14.92
N TYR A 37 13.53 5.13 -14.68
CA TYR A 37 12.56 4.24 -15.33
C TYR A 37 11.11 4.52 -14.88
N TYR A 38 10.88 4.76 -13.59
CA TYR A 38 9.54 5.11 -13.08
C TYR A 38 9.02 6.42 -13.69
N LEU A 39 9.87 7.44 -13.78
CA LEU A 39 9.57 8.74 -14.40
C LEU A 39 9.60 8.70 -15.94
N SER A 40 9.89 7.55 -16.54
CA SER A 40 10.01 7.39 -18.00
C SER A 40 10.96 8.42 -18.63
N LYS A 41 12.08 8.70 -17.95
CA LYS A 41 13.09 9.62 -18.45
C LYS A 41 13.78 9.07 -19.71
N PRO A 42 14.35 9.95 -20.56
CA PRO A 42 15.14 9.53 -21.70
C PRO A 42 16.24 8.55 -21.30
N MET A 43 16.42 7.48 -22.08
CA MET A 43 17.41 6.43 -21.79
C MET A 43 18.83 6.79 -22.19
N GLY A 44 19.05 7.99 -22.80
CA GLY A 44 20.35 8.46 -23.27
C GLY A 44 20.84 7.83 -24.60
N ASN A 45 19.97 7.03 -25.24
CA ASN A 45 20.25 6.40 -26.54
C ASN A 45 19.36 6.98 -27.66
N GLU A 46 18.75 8.14 -27.43
CA GLU A 46 17.90 8.84 -28.38
C GLU A 46 18.75 9.39 -29.54
N VAL A 47 18.24 9.23 -30.75
CA VAL A 47 18.88 9.72 -31.97
C VAL A 47 18.01 10.82 -32.55
N GLU A 48 18.62 11.96 -32.87
CA GLU A 48 17.94 13.09 -33.51
C GLU A 48 17.27 12.65 -34.81
N GLY A 49 16.01 13.04 -34.99
CA GLY A 49 15.21 12.66 -36.17
C GLY A 49 14.57 11.28 -36.10
N ARG A 50 14.69 10.57 -34.98
CA ARG A 50 13.99 9.32 -34.67
C ARG A 50 13.05 9.45 -33.49
N SER A 51 12.23 8.45 -33.27
CA SER A 51 11.31 8.42 -32.14
C SER A 51 12.08 8.38 -30.81
N SER A 52 11.71 9.28 -29.88
CA SER A 52 12.28 9.37 -28.52
C SER A 52 11.31 8.88 -27.44
N VAL A 53 10.20 8.23 -27.79
CA VAL A 53 9.19 7.77 -26.86
C VAL A 53 9.80 6.75 -25.88
N VAL A 54 9.42 6.86 -24.61
CA VAL A 54 9.74 5.89 -23.56
C VAL A 54 8.43 5.32 -23.01
N THR A 55 8.35 3.99 -22.82
CA THR A 55 7.20 3.34 -22.22
C THR A 55 7.22 3.48 -20.71
N SER A 56 6.05 3.35 -20.05
CA SER A 56 5.84 3.56 -18.61
C SER A 56 5.66 2.26 -17.82
N ASP A 57 6.25 1.15 -18.27
CA ASP A 57 6.01 -0.18 -17.70
C ASP A 57 6.28 -0.28 -16.19
N VAL A 58 7.29 0.43 -15.68
CA VAL A 58 7.62 0.43 -14.25
C VAL A 58 6.58 1.20 -13.44
N SER A 59 6.17 2.39 -13.88
CA SER A 59 5.13 3.16 -13.19
C SER A 59 3.80 2.43 -13.20
N ASP A 60 3.39 1.84 -14.33
CA ASP A 60 2.15 1.07 -14.44
C ASP A 60 2.07 -0.05 -13.39
N ILE A 61 3.20 -0.73 -13.15
CA ILE A 61 3.26 -1.83 -12.19
C ILE A 61 3.26 -1.32 -10.74
N VAL A 62 4.04 -0.31 -10.45
CA VAL A 62 4.12 0.25 -9.09
C VAL A 62 2.78 0.86 -8.70
N ASP A 63 2.21 1.68 -9.58
CA ASP A 63 0.93 2.35 -9.35
C ASP A 63 -0.25 1.37 -9.33
N GLY A 64 -0.15 0.25 -10.04
CA GLY A 64 -1.12 -0.84 -9.98
C GLY A 64 -1.03 -1.69 -8.71
N MET A 65 0.16 -1.84 -8.10
CA MET A 65 0.35 -2.61 -6.87
C MET A 65 -0.08 -1.84 -5.61
N ILE A 66 0.20 -0.53 -5.54
CA ILE A 66 -0.03 0.28 -4.35
C ILE A 66 -1.48 0.28 -3.86
N PRO A 67 -2.51 0.52 -4.70
CA PRO A 67 -3.90 0.49 -4.25
C PRO A 67 -4.31 -0.87 -3.69
N SER A 68 -3.82 -1.95 -4.30
CA SER A 68 -4.08 -3.31 -3.84
C SER A 68 -3.46 -3.58 -2.48
N LEU A 69 -2.20 -3.17 -2.27
CA LEU A 69 -1.51 -3.28 -0.99
C LEU A 69 -2.20 -2.43 0.08
N LEU A 70 -2.45 -1.15 -0.19
CA LEU A 70 -3.12 -0.26 0.77
C LEU A 70 -4.49 -0.82 1.17
N ARG A 71 -5.27 -1.31 0.21
CA ARG A 71 -6.55 -1.92 0.49
C ARG A 71 -6.43 -3.09 1.47
N LEU A 72 -5.44 -3.97 1.31
CA LEU A 72 -5.23 -5.11 2.19
C LEU A 72 -4.96 -4.68 3.64
N PHE A 73 -4.29 -3.56 3.87
CA PHE A 73 -3.94 -3.05 5.20
C PHE A 73 -4.96 -2.05 5.78
N THR A 74 -5.83 -1.46 4.97
CA THR A 74 -6.81 -0.46 5.42
C THR A 74 -8.26 -0.96 5.47
N THR A 75 -8.52 -2.20 5.03
CA THR A 75 -9.88 -2.75 4.99
C THR A 75 -10.36 -3.22 6.38
N THR A 76 -9.45 -3.61 7.25
CA THR A 76 -9.75 -4.07 8.61
C THR A 76 -9.77 -2.91 9.59
N ASP A 77 -10.68 -2.94 10.57
CA ASP A 77 -10.76 -1.89 11.61
C ASP A 77 -9.48 -1.82 12.45
N ASN A 78 -8.87 -2.97 12.73
CA ASN A 78 -7.58 -3.09 13.41
C ASN A 78 -6.56 -3.73 12.47
N LEU A 79 -5.47 -3.03 12.21
CA LEU A 79 -4.36 -3.55 11.42
C LEU A 79 -3.61 -4.66 12.17
N VAL A 80 -3.47 -4.52 13.48
CA VAL A 80 -2.79 -5.48 14.33
C VAL A 80 -3.67 -5.91 15.50
N ASN A 81 -3.53 -7.18 15.88
CA ASN A 81 -4.17 -7.74 17.06
C ASN A 81 -3.11 -8.41 17.91
N PHE A 82 -3.09 -8.07 19.21
CA PHE A 82 -2.28 -8.77 20.20
C PHE A 82 -2.98 -10.04 20.63
N GLU A 83 -2.22 -11.13 20.74
CA GLU A 83 -2.74 -12.41 21.18
C GLU A 83 -2.73 -12.50 22.70
N PRO A 84 -3.83 -12.96 23.34
CA PRO A 84 -3.87 -13.12 24.78
C PRO A 84 -2.97 -14.28 25.23
N THR A 85 -2.20 -14.07 26.27
CA THR A 85 -1.33 -15.09 26.87
C THR A 85 -2.12 -16.10 27.72
N GLY A 86 -3.36 -15.76 28.13
CA GLY A 86 -4.24 -16.58 28.94
C GLY A 86 -5.70 -16.17 28.84
N ARG A 87 -6.61 -16.99 29.39
CA ARG A 87 -8.06 -16.70 29.32
C ARG A 87 -8.47 -15.40 30.03
N GLU A 88 -7.72 -15.02 31.08
CA GLU A 88 -7.95 -13.82 31.90
C GLU A 88 -7.56 -12.53 31.14
N ASP A 89 -6.78 -12.68 30.10
CA ASP A 89 -6.07 -11.62 29.41
C ASP A 89 -6.73 -11.19 28.07
N VAL A 90 -7.84 -11.85 27.69
CA VAL A 90 -8.50 -11.62 26.40
C VAL A 90 -8.99 -10.17 26.25
N ALA A 91 -9.63 -9.64 27.31
CA ALA A 91 -10.17 -8.27 27.29
C ALA A 91 -9.05 -7.22 27.21
N GLN A 92 -7.95 -7.47 27.93
CA GLN A 92 -6.78 -6.58 27.95
C GLN A 92 -6.06 -6.59 26.59
N ALA A 93 -5.83 -7.77 26.00
CA ALA A 93 -5.23 -7.88 24.67
C ALA A 93 -6.06 -7.17 23.58
N ALA A 94 -7.39 -7.25 23.67
CA ALA A 94 -8.27 -6.52 22.78
C ALA A 94 -8.14 -4.99 22.98
N GLN A 95 -8.10 -4.52 24.24
CA GLN A 95 -7.90 -3.10 24.55
C GLN A 95 -6.54 -2.59 24.07
N GLU A 96 -5.46 -3.36 24.28
CA GLU A 96 -4.12 -3.03 23.79
C GLU A 96 -4.10 -2.92 22.25
N SER A 97 -4.75 -3.87 21.56
CA SER A 97 -4.88 -3.86 20.11
C SER A 97 -5.59 -2.59 19.62
N ASP A 98 -6.74 -2.28 20.19
CA ASP A 98 -7.52 -1.11 19.82
C ASP A 98 -6.75 0.19 20.09
N TYR A 99 -6.03 0.27 21.23
CA TYR A 99 -5.28 1.48 21.59
C TYR A 99 -4.05 1.70 20.71
N VAL A 100 -3.28 0.68 20.42
CA VAL A 100 -2.09 0.79 19.56
C VAL A 100 -2.50 1.20 18.13
N ASN A 101 -3.57 0.61 17.61
CA ASN A 101 -4.14 1.03 16.31
C ASN A 101 -4.64 2.49 16.36
N TYR A 102 -5.29 2.90 17.47
CA TYR A 102 -5.71 4.29 17.67
C TYR A 102 -4.51 5.27 17.68
N VAL A 103 -3.42 4.93 18.38
CA VAL A 103 -2.21 5.77 18.39
C VAL A 103 -1.63 5.90 16.98
N PHE A 104 -1.56 4.82 16.22
CA PHE A 104 -1.03 4.86 14.87
C PHE A 104 -1.94 5.64 13.90
N PHE A 105 -3.24 5.34 13.85
CA PHE A 105 -4.13 5.90 12.81
C PHE A 105 -4.77 7.23 13.21
N LYS A 106 -4.96 7.51 14.51
CA LYS A 106 -5.68 8.72 14.96
C LYS A 106 -4.76 9.80 15.52
N LYS A 107 -3.73 9.40 16.30
CA LYS A 107 -2.75 10.38 16.81
C LYS A 107 -1.76 10.83 15.74
N ASN A 108 -1.52 10.01 14.68
CA ASN A 108 -0.75 10.42 13.50
C ASN A 108 -1.68 10.79 12.34
N PRO A 109 -1.85 12.08 12.03
CA PRO A 109 -2.81 12.53 11.01
C PRO A 109 -2.47 12.05 9.59
N ASN A 110 -1.22 11.73 9.34
CA ASN A 110 -0.71 11.30 8.03
C ASN A 110 -0.49 9.78 7.92
N ALA A 111 -1.10 8.97 8.79
CA ALA A 111 -0.87 7.52 8.82
C ALA A 111 -1.11 6.82 7.46
N PHE A 112 -2.13 7.25 6.71
CA PHE A 112 -2.39 6.72 5.38
C PHE A 112 -1.27 7.06 4.39
N LEU A 113 -0.84 8.32 4.37
CA LEU A 113 0.26 8.78 3.50
C LEU A 113 1.59 8.12 3.89
N LEU A 114 1.79 7.88 5.20
CA LEU A 114 2.95 7.18 5.71
C LEU A 114 3.01 5.75 5.15
N LEU A 115 1.91 4.99 5.19
CA LEU A 115 1.84 3.65 4.61
C LEU A 115 2.03 3.69 3.08
N TYR A 116 1.41 4.66 2.41
CA TYR A 116 1.58 4.86 0.97
C TYR A 116 3.06 5.05 0.60
N THR A 117 3.73 6.00 1.24
CA THR A 117 5.15 6.32 0.98
C THR A 117 6.05 5.13 1.33
N TRP A 118 5.78 4.47 2.45
CA TRP A 118 6.55 3.30 2.89
C TRP A 118 6.51 2.16 1.87
N PHE A 119 5.31 1.84 1.37
CA PHE A 119 5.14 0.81 0.34
C PHE A 119 5.72 1.23 -1.00
N PHE A 120 5.53 2.49 -1.38
CA PHE A 120 6.06 3.06 -2.61
C PHE A 120 7.58 2.97 -2.66
N ASP A 121 8.26 3.42 -1.61
CA ASP A 121 9.72 3.33 -1.52
C ASP A 121 10.22 1.88 -1.60
N ALA A 122 9.55 0.96 -0.92
CA ALA A 122 9.91 -0.45 -0.98
C ALA A 122 9.77 -1.02 -2.40
N LEU A 123 8.71 -0.66 -3.13
CA LEU A 123 8.45 -1.16 -4.48
C LEU A 123 9.45 -0.65 -5.51
N ILE A 124 9.94 0.59 -5.36
CA ILE A 124 10.90 1.21 -6.29
C ILE A 124 12.34 1.03 -5.82
N GLN A 125 12.61 1.27 -4.53
CA GLN A 125 13.96 1.45 -4.00
C GLN A 125 14.47 0.27 -3.17
N LYS A 126 13.94 -0.92 -3.36
CA LYS A 126 14.29 -2.18 -2.68
C LYS A 126 13.78 -2.27 -1.25
N ASN A 127 13.94 -1.21 -0.46
CA ASN A 127 13.52 -1.15 0.93
C ASN A 127 12.75 0.15 1.19
N GLY A 128 11.63 0.05 1.90
CA GLY A 128 10.98 1.17 2.55
C GLY A 128 11.38 1.18 4.02
N VAL A 129 11.62 2.35 4.58
CA VAL A 129 12.07 2.52 5.96
C VAL A 129 11.20 3.53 6.68
N VAL A 130 10.80 3.20 7.91
CA VAL A 130 10.14 4.14 8.81
C VAL A 130 10.88 4.16 10.14
N LYS A 131 10.83 5.31 10.79
CA LYS A 131 11.38 5.56 12.13
C LYS A 131 10.23 5.85 13.08
N ALA A 132 10.22 5.19 14.24
CA ALA A 132 9.26 5.44 15.32
C ALA A 132 9.99 5.89 16.57
N TRP A 133 9.54 7.00 17.17
CA TRP A 133 10.13 7.51 18.41
C TRP A 133 9.10 8.31 19.19
N ARG A 134 9.41 8.60 20.44
CA ARG A 134 8.65 9.56 21.22
C ARG A 134 9.22 10.95 21.00
N ASP A 135 8.37 11.84 20.55
CA ASP A 135 8.65 13.26 20.45
C ASP A 135 8.11 13.97 21.70
N GLU A 136 8.98 14.62 22.46
CA GLU A 136 8.60 15.41 23.62
C GLU A 136 8.51 16.86 23.21
N SER A 137 7.30 17.28 22.86
CA SER A 137 7.03 18.69 22.53
C SER A 137 6.50 19.41 23.76
N GLU A 138 7.07 20.57 24.05
CA GLU A 138 6.54 21.49 25.02
C GLU A 138 5.33 22.22 24.43
N VAL A 139 4.16 22.02 25.03
CA VAL A 139 2.96 22.76 24.68
C VAL A 139 2.80 23.89 25.69
N ILE A 140 2.92 25.10 25.17
CA ILE A 140 2.78 26.32 25.97
C ILE A 140 1.34 26.79 25.82
N THR A 141 0.62 26.84 26.94
CA THR A 141 -0.74 27.42 27.03
C THR A 141 -0.74 28.62 27.96
N GLU A 142 -1.42 29.67 27.55
CA GLU A 142 -1.62 30.86 28.42
C GLU A 142 -2.91 30.69 29.24
N GLU A 143 -2.79 30.73 30.53
CA GLU A 143 -3.89 30.68 31.48
C GLU A 143 -3.99 31.98 32.21
N SER A 144 -5.21 32.56 32.30
CA SER A 144 -5.45 33.82 33.00
C SER A 144 -6.35 33.59 34.20
N TYR A 145 -5.88 33.94 35.34
CA TYR A 145 -6.61 33.87 36.61
C TYR A 145 -6.87 35.26 37.13
N SER A 146 -8.10 35.54 37.59
CA SER A 146 -8.51 36.86 38.08
C SER A 146 -9.03 36.72 39.52
N ASN A 147 -8.79 37.79 40.32
CA ASN A 147 -9.24 37.93 41.69
C ASN A 147 -8.70 36.83 42.64
N LEU A 148 -7.44 36.46 42.47
CA LEU A 148 -6.76 35.48 43.34
C LEU A 148 -6.32 36.15 44.66
N SER A 149 -6.48 35.44 45.79
CA SER A 149 -5.87 35.79 47.02
C SER A 149 -4.37 35.49 47.03
N GLU A 150 -3.62 36.09 47.96
CA GLU A 150 -2.17 35.89 48.05
C GLU A 150 -1.81 34.39 48.32
N GLU A 151 -2.65 33.68 49.07
CA GLU A 151 -2.46 32.24 49.34
C GLU A 151 -2.69 31.38 48.09
N GLU A 152 -3.65 31.75 47.24
CA GLU A 152 -3.91 31.03 45.97
C GLU A 152 -2.82 31.30 44.95
N VAL A 153 -2.30 32.51 44.89
CA VAL A 153 -1.14 32.86 44.06
C VAL A 153 0.08 32.03 44.50
N PHE A 154 0.31 31.89 45.79
CA PHE A 154 1.45 31.11 46.31
C PHE A 154 1.34 29.64 45.91
N LYS A 155 0.13 29.05 45.98
CA LYS A 155 -0.10 27.68 45.52
C LYS A 155 0.12 27.46 44.03
N LEU A 156 -0.25 28.47 43.19
CA LEU A 156 -0.04 28.39 41.76
C LEU A 156 1.45 28.57 41.38
N LEU A 157 2.20 29.34 42.21
CA LEU A 157 3.66 29.50 42.02
C LEU A 157 4.48 28.26 42.52
N GLU A 158 3.88 27.37 43.30
CA GLU A 158 4.48 26.07 43.66
C GLU A 158 4.40 25.04 42.52
N ASP A 159 3.56 25.28 41.50
CA ASP A 159 3.46 24.42 40.32
C ASP A 159 4.62 24.75 39.35
N GLU A 160 5.57 23.87 39.21
CA GLU A 160 6.75 24.01 38.34
C GLU A 160 6.38 24.13 36.85
N GLU A 161 5.15 23.79 36.46
CA GLU A 161 4.65 23.94 35.07
C GLU A 161 4.17 25.36 34.76
N LEU A 162 4.01 26.24 35.78
CA LEU A 162 3.41 27.58 35.66
C LEU A 162 4.43 28.69 35.84
N ASP A 163 4.74 29.40 34.75
CA ASP A 163 5.57 30.59 34.79
C ASP A 163 4.68 31.84 34.74
N PRO A 164 4.79 32.80 35.72
CA PRO A 164 4.01 34.03 35.69
C PRO A 164 4.56 35.01 34.62
N VAL A 165 3.69 35.47 33.74
CA VAL A 165 4.03 36.42 32.66
C VAL A 165 3.65 37.84 33.02
N GLU A 166 2.46 38.05 33.52
CA GLU A 166 1.94 39.37 33.93
C GLU A 166 1.22 39.25 35.27
N ARG A 167 1.43 40.18 36.17
CA ARG A 167 0.77 40.27 37.47
C ARG A 167 0.26 41.68 37.69
N ASP A 168 -1.05 41.80 37.81
CA ASP A 168 -1.72 43.05 38.19
C ASP A 168 -2.32 42.89 39.58
N GLU A 169 -2.15 43.94 40.41
CA GLU A 169 -2.66 43.99 41.78
C GLU A 169 -3.84 44.97 41.88
N LYS A 170 -4.94 44.50 42.45
CA LYS A 170 -6.12 45.31 42.75
C LYS A 170 -6.45 45.26 44.24
N VAL A 171 -6.68 46.39 44.84
CA VAL A 171 -7.13 46.45 46.23
C VAL A 171 -8.63 46.64 46.25
N GLU A 172 -9.34 45.66 46.75
CA GLU A 172 -10.79 45.72 46.97
C GLU A 172 -11.10 45.87 48.48
N ILE A 173 -12.02 46.76 48.81
CA ILE A 173 -12.46 46.99 50.21
C ILE A 173 -13.66 46.06 50.43
N ILE A 174 -13.48 45.03 51.25
CA ILE A 174 -14.56 44.10 51.64
C ILE A 174 -15.16 44.59 52.95
N GLN A 175 -16.47 44.88 52.95
CA GLN A 175 -17.22 45.23 54.16
C GLN A 175 -17.48 43.97 54.98
N THR A 176 -16.81 43.86 56.14
CA THR A 176 -17.06 42.78 57.12
C THR A 176 -17.83 43.33 58.29
N PRO A 177 -18.51 42.46 59.08
CA PRO A 177 -19.24 42.91 60.29
C PRO A 177 -18.38 43.61 61.34
N GLU A 178 -17.04 43.52 61.25
CA GLU A 178 -16.06 44.13 62.14
C GLU A 178 -15.40 45.40 61.57
N GLY A 179 -15.71 45.81 60.33
CA GLY A 179 -15.17 46.96 59.66
C GLY A 179 -14.70 46.72 58.21
N ASP A 180 -14.37 47.81 57.52
CA ASP A 180 -13.87 47.72 56.14
C ASP A 180 -12.42 47.22 56.15
N VAL A 181 -12.19 46.06 55.52
CA VAL A 181 -10.86 45.44 55.42
C VAL A 181 -10.38 45.55 53.96
N PRO A 182 -9.25 46.16 53.64
CA PRO A 182 -8.67 46.13 52.31
C PRO A 182 -8.07 44.74 52.05
N VAL A 183 -8.52 44.09 51.01
CA VAL A 183 -7.97 42.79 50.52
C VAL A 183 -7.30 43.04 49.18
N THR A 184 -6.07 42.61 49.08
CA THR A 184 -5.33 42.69 47.81
C THR A 184 -5.68 41.45 46.96
N LEU A 185 -6.23 41.65 45.78
CA LEU A 185 -6.54 40.63 44.83
C LEU A 185 -5.56 40.74 43.65
N HIS A 186 -5.20 39.61 43.10
CA HIS A 186 -4.24 39.51 42.01
C HIS A 186 -4.89 38.97 40.75
N ASP A 187 -4.68 39.65 39.62
CA ASP A 187 -4.96 39.12 38.29
C ASP A 187 -3.61 38.70 37.68
N ILE A 188 -3.44 37.42 37.39
CA ILE A 188 -2.16 36.88 36.93
C ILE A 188 -2.38 36.06 35.66
N LYS A 189 -1.52 36.29 34.67
CA LYS A 189 -1.39 35.46 33.50
C LYS A 189 -0.21 34.53 33.68
N PHE A 190 -0.47 33.27 33.62
CA PHE A 190 0.54 32.20 33.64
C PHE A 190 0.74 31.60 32.27
N LYS A 191 1.96 31.23 32.01
CA LYS A 191 2.35 30.38 30.88
C LYS A 191 2.57 28.98 31.42
N ARG A 192 1.61 28.09 31.12
CA ARG A 192 1.76 26.68 31.46
C ARG A 192 2.57 25.97 30.40
N THR A 193 3.73 25.45 30.76
CA THR A 193 4.57 24.63 29.90
C THR A 193 4.33 23.16 30.25
N THR A 194 3.54 22.47 29.43
CA THR A 194 3.26 21.03 29.62
C THR A 194 4.03 20.24 28.59
N THR A 195 4.92 19.36 29.02
CA THR A 195 5.60 18.43 28.14
C THR A 195 4.64 17.32 27.74
N LYS A 196 4.17 17.35 26.49
CA LYS A 196 3.36 16.28 25.91
C LYS A 196 4.23 15.40 25.05
N GLY A 197 4.46 14.18 25.50
CA GLY A 197 5.10 13.15 24.67
C GLY A 197 4.11 12.56 23.67
N VAL A 198 4.41 12.64 22.38
CA VAL A 198 3.63 12.05 21.31
C VAL A 198 4.49 11.03 20.58
N ILE A 199 3.94 9.84 20.35
CA ILE A 199 4.62 8.84 19.52
C ILE A 199 4.48 9.27 18.06
N ARG A 200 5.61 9.53 17.43
CA ARG A 200 5.70 9.88 16.01
C ARG A 200 6.24 8.72 15.20
N VAL A 201 5.71 8.58 14.00
CA VAL A 201 6.21 7.67 12.98
C VAL A 201 6.44 8.48 11.70
N GLU A 202 7.63 8.35 11.13
CA GLU A 202 8.03 9.12 9.95
C GLU A 202 8.70 8.20 8.93
N ASN A 203 8.48 8.49 7.64
CA ASN A 203 9.19 7.81 6.56
C ASN A 203 10.63 8.35 6.49
N VAL A 204 11.58 7.43 6.37
CA VAL A 204 12.98 7.76 6.17
C VAL A 204 13.30 7.55 4.69
N PRO A 205 13.73 8.62 3.98
CA PRO A 205 14.17 8.48 2.59
C PRO A 205 15.27 7.43 2.48
N PRO A 206 15.16 6.47 1.54
CA PRO A 206 16.15 5.40 1.42
C PRO A 206 17.57 5.86 1.19
N GLU A 207 17.78 7.03 0.58
CA GLU A 207 19.09 7.66 0.41
C GLU A 207 19.71 8.18 1.71
N GLU A 208 18.92 8.43 2.74
CA GLU A 208 19.39 8.86 4.05
C GLU A 208 19.70 7.69 4.99
N TYR A 209 19.11 6.54 4.70
CA TYR A 209 19.24 5.35 5.53
C TYR A 209 20.57 4.64 5.36
N ARG A 210 21.21 4.30 6.47
CA ARG A 210 22.51 3.62 6.54
C ARG A 210 22.45 2.41 7.45
N ILE A 211 23.12 1.32 7.05
CA ILE A 211 23.23 0.10 7.87
C ILE A 211 24.59 -0.55 7.66
N SER A 212 25.11 -1.20 8.69
CA SER A 212 26.41 -1.88 8.61
C SER A 212 26.46 -2.91 7.46
N ALA A 213 27.59 -2.97 6.76
CA ALA A 213 27.78 -3.78 5.55
C ALA A 213 27.64 -5.28 5.77
N ASP A 214 27.84 -5.75 7.00
CA ASP A 214 27.71 -7.16 7.39
C ASP A 214 26.29 -7.59 7.78
N SER A 215 25.28 -6.70 7.65
CA SER A 215 23.88 -7.02 7.95
C SER A 215 23.32 -8.08 7.00
N ARG A 216 22.83 -9.18 7.58
CA ARG A 216 22.36 -10.37 6.85
C ARG A 216 20.87 -10.60 6.91
N SER A 217 20.13 -9.77 7.63
CA SER A 217 18.69 -9.87 7.81
C SER A 217 18.01 -8.59 7.34
N ILE A 218 16.77 -8.70 6.88
CA ILE A 218 15.91 -7.55 6.63
C ILE A 218 15.56 -6.84 7.94
N ASP A 219 15.44 -7.60 9.05
CA ASP A 219 15.28 -7.04 10.38
C ASP A 219 16.60 -6.42 10.83
N PRO A 220 16.63 -5.10 11.09
CA PRO A 220 17.84 -4.39 11.45
C PRO A 220 18.25 -4.55 12.92
N THR A 221 17.53 -5.28 13.73
CA THR A 221 17.72 -5.39 15.19
C THR A 221 19.11 -5.93 15.56
N GLU A 222 19.66 -6.83 14.74
CA GLU A 222 20.97 -7.44 14.98
C GLU A 222 22.15 -6.64 14.40
N ALA A 223 21.86 -5.63 13.59
CA ALA A 223 22.91 -4.82 12.95
C ALA A 223 23.86 -4.21 13.99
N ARG A 224 25.14 -4.07 13.61
CA ARG A 224 26.12 -3.39 14.47
C ARG A 224 25.89 -1.90 14.53
N MET A 225 25.50 -1.31 13.39
CA MET A 225 25.17 0.09 13.23
C MET A 225 23.99 0.22 12.28
N ILE A 226 23.08 1.08 12.65
CA ILE A 226 21.97 1.57 11.83
C ILE A 226 21.81 3.05 12.07
N GLY A 227 21.50 3.82 11.04
CA GLY A 227 21.35 5.24 11.22
C GLY A 227 20.78 5.95 10.02
N GLN A 228 20.71 7.25 10.16
CA GLN A 228 20.21 8.19 9.16
C GLN A 228 21.19 9.34 9.02
N GLU A 229 21.44 9.74 7.80
CA GLU A 229 22.22 10.92 7.46
C GLU A 229 21.30 11.92 6.75
N ARG A 230 21.00 13.04 7.40
CA ARG A 230 20.09 14.05 6.88
C ARG A 230 20.59 15.47 7.06
N GLU A 231 20.06 16.38 6.26
CA GLU A 231 20.32 17.81 6.39
C GLU A 231 19.19 18.45 7.22
N ILE A 232 19.59 19.14 8.28
CA ILE A 232 18.69 19.81 9.24
C ILE A 232 19.07 21.26 9.35
N THR A 233 18.10 22.15 9.48
CA THR A 233 18.38 23.58 9.70
C THR A 233 18.94 23.84 11.10
N ARG A 234 19.77 24.89 11.25
CA ARG A 234 20.27 25.31 12.58
C ARG A 234 19.14 25.60 13.55
N SER A 235 18.07 26.22 13.07
CA SER A 235 16.88 26.53 13.88
C SER A 235 16.23 25.28 14.42
N GLU A 236 16.12 24.24 13.61
CA GLU A 236 15.54 22.96 13.99
C GLU A 236 16.42 22.22 15.01
N LEU A 237 17.76 22.23 14.84
CA LEU A 237 18.68 21.68 15.83
C LEU A 237 18.55 22.36 17.21
N ILE A 238 18.40 23.69 17.22
CA ILE A 238 18.18 24.42 18.47
C ILE A 238 16.83 24.04 19.08
N SER A 239 15.78 23.89 18.26
CA SER A 239 14.46 23.45 18.74
C SER A 239 14.46 22.02 19.29
N MET A 240 15.39 21.16 18.85
CA MET A 240 15.63 19.83 19.42
C MET A 240 16.36 19.88 20.78
N GLY A 241 16.70 21.06 21.29
CA GLY A 241 17.33 21.25 22.59
C GLY A 241 18.86 21.33 22.57
N PHE A 242 19.51 21.35 21.39
CA PHE A 242 20.96 21.51 21.32
C PHE A 242 21.40 22.95 21.58
N ASP A 243 22.55 23.12 22.24
CA ASP A 243 23.10 24.42 22.58
C ASP A 243 23.31 25.30 21.34
N LYS A 244 22.81 26.54 21.42
CA LYS A 244 22.85 27.50 20.32
C LYS A 244 24.29 27.82 19.86
N ASP A 245 25.22 28.02 20.78
CA ASP A 245 26.58 28.41 20.44
C ASP A 245 27.32 27.24 19.78
N LEU A 246 27.05 26.01 20.25
CA LEU A 246 27.53 24.79 19.65
C LEU A 246 26.99 24.65 18.21
N VAL A 247 25.68 24.80 18.00
CA VAL A 247 25.04 24.69 16.67
C VAL A 247 25.56 25.75 15.70
N TYR A 248 25.81 26.96 16.17
CA TYR A 248 26.39 28.02 15.32
C TYR A 248 27.88 27.84 15.02
N SER A 249 28.59 26.99 15.76
CA SER A 249 29.99 26.62 15.49
C SER A 249 30.12 25.54 14.41
N LEU A 250 29.03 24.78 14.11
CA LEU A 250 29.09 23.71 13.14
C LEU A 250 29.24 24.23 11.70
N PRO A 251 29.94 23.50 10.84
CA PRO A 251 30.05 23.84 9.42
C PRO A 251 28.69 23.68 8.73
N ALA A 252 28.33 24.62 7.85
CA ALA A 252 27.18 24.46 6.99
C ALA A 252 27.41 23.32 5.99
N SER A 253 26.35 22.62 5.62
CA SER A 253 26.40 21.61 4.57
C SER A 253 26.81 22.26 3.25
N ALA A 254 27.78 21.68 2.57
CA ALA A 254 28.12 22.14 1.23
C ALA A 254 27.03 21.71 0.26
N ASN A 255 26.52 22.61 -0.57
CA ASN A 255 25.47 22.33 -1.59
C ASN A 255 25.81 21.21 -2.60
N SER A 256 27.00 20.60 -2.47
CA SER A 256 27.54 19.58 -3.38
C SER A 256 27.18 18.13 -2.99
N ASN A 257 26.39 17.91 -1.94
CA ASN A 257 26.08 16.57 -1.43
C ASN A 257 24.80 15.94 -2.03
N ASP A 258 24.27 16.52 -3.12
CA ASP A 258 23.15 15.89 -3.79
C ASP A 258 23.64 14.63 -4.52
N THR A 259 23.16 13.47 -4.07
CA THR A 259 23.47 12.18 -4.68
C THR A 259 22.65 12.00 -5.95
N GLU A 260 23.13 11.16 -6.88
CA GLU A 260 22.37 10.80 -8.09
C GLU A 260 20.95 10.35 -7.76
N GLU A 261 20.78 9.60 -6.67
CA GLU A 261 19.49 9.12 -6.16
C GLU A 261 18.58 10.26 -5.70
N LYS A 262 19.14 11.25 -4.97
CA LYS A 262 18.39 12.42 -4.48
C LYS A 262 17.94 13.33 -5.63
N ILE A 263 18.83 13.52 -6.63
CA ILE A 263 18.55 14.27 -7.85
C ILE A 263 17.43 13.55 -8.66
N ALA A 264 17.56 12.23 -8.86
CA ALA A 264 16.59 11.44 -9.60
C ALA A 264 15.18 11.48 -8.95
N ARG A 265 15.11 11.40 -7.62
CA ARG A 265 13.84 11.48 -6.85
C ARG A 265 13.20 12.85 -6.95
N ARG A 266 13.98 13.93 -6.86
CA ARG A 266 13.47 15.32 -6.87
C ARG A 266 13.14 15.83 -8.25
N ASP A 267 13.67 15.19 -9.30
CA ASP A 267 13.56 15.61 -10.70
C ASP A 267 13.95 17.09 -10.94
N ILE A 268 14.95 17.56 -10.17
CA ILE A 268 15.47 18.93 -10.24
C ILE A 268 16.95 18.85 -10.58
N GLU A 269 17.34 19.42 -11.71
CA GLU A 269 18.73 19.41 -12.19
C GLU A 269 19.65 20.33 -11.36
N GLU A 270 19.12 21.45 -10.85
CA GLU A 270 19.90 22.39 -10.02
C GLU A 270 19.07 22.95 -8.88
N PHE A 271 19.53 22.76 -7.67
CA PHE A 271 18.98 23.40 -6.48
C PHE A 271 19.78 24.64 -6.16
N GLN A 272 19.42 25.78 -6.75
CA GLN A 272 19.97 27.09 -6.32
C GLN A 272 19.22 27.54 -5.07
N THR A 273 19.74 27.23 -3.91
CA THR A 273 19.32 27.88 -2.66
C THR A 273 19.88 29.29 -2.65
N GLY A 274 19.01 30.30 -2.66
CA GLY A 274 19.40 31.66 -2.30
C GLY A 274 20.08 31.63 -0.93
N VAL A 275 20.97 32.58 -0.61
CA VAL A 275 21.67 32.60 0.68
C VAL A 275 20.62 32.71 1.81
N PRO A 276 20.33 31.62 2.53
CA PRO A 276 19.33 31.67 3.59
C PRO A 276 19.85 32.49 4.77
N GLN A 277 18.95 32.95 5.61
CA GLN A 277 19.34 33.48 6.92
C GLN A 277 20.16 32.41 7.64
N ARG A 278 21.16 32.82 8.42
CA ARG A 278 22.08 31.90 9.12
C ARG A 278 21.34 30.83 9.96
N ALA A 279 20.14 31.15 10.46
CA ALA A 279 19.29 30.20 11.19
C ALA A 279 18.73 29.08 10.31
N GLN A 280 18.60 29.32 9.00
CA GLN A 280 18.05 28.37 8.02
C GLN A 280 19.16 27.62 7.23
N GLU A 281 20.44 27.89 7.55
CA GLU A 281 21.53 27.12 6.96
C GLU A 281 21.40 25.63 7.31
N LEU A 282 21.57 24.77 6.31
CA LEU A 282 21.53 23.33 6.47
C LEU A 282 22.83 22.81 7.07
N ILE A 283 22.71 21.89 8.00
CA ILE A 283 23.83 21.16 8.62
C ILE A 283 23.60 19.69 8.36
N GLN A 284 24.65 19.00 7.93
CA GLN A 284 24.61 17.55 7.81
C GLN A 284 24.72 16.93 9.20
N VAL A 285 23.69 16.18 9.57
CA VAL A 285 23.57 15.47 10.84
C VAL A 285 23.51 13.98 10.58
N ARG A 286 24.29 13.22 11.33
CA ARG A 286 24.31 11.77 11.35
C ARG A 286 23.77 11.29 12.68
N GLU A 287 22.68 10.56 12.65
CA GLU A 287 22.14 9.86 13.81
C GLU A 287 22.41 8.37 13.65
N ALA A 288 23.18 7.80 14.56
CA ALA A 288 23.56 6.39 14.53
C ALA A 288 23.18 5.67 15.81
N TYR A 289 22.57 4.50 15.64
CA TYR A 289 22.40 3.51 16.70
C TYR A 289 23.49 2.45 16.50
N ILE A 290 24.50 2.49 17.35
CA ILE A 290 25.73 1.71 17.19
C ILE A 290 26.06 0.93 18.46
N LYS A 291 26.53 -0.31 18.29
CA LYS A 291 26.97 -1.18 19.40
C LYS A 291 28.43 -0.87 19.72
N LEU A 292 28.68 -0.19 20.84
CA LEU A 292 30.02 0.22 21.31
C LEU A 292 30.32 -0.32 22.71
N ASP A 293 31.56 -0.71 22.96
CA ASP A 293 32.06 -1.01 24.31
C ASP A 293 32.65 0.27 24.94
N MET A 294 31.75 1.05 25.58
CA MET A 294 32.14 2.32 26.21
C MET A 294 33.06 2.15 27.44
N THR A 295 32.97 0.99 28.09
CA THR A 295 33.65 0.75 29.37
C THR A 295 34.94 -0.03 29.21
N GLY A 296 35.20 -0.65 28.06
CA GLY A 296 36.32 -1.50 27.79
C GLY A 296 36.26 -2.86 28.50
N ASN A 297 35.05 -3.31 28.83
CA ASN A 297 34.83 -4.59 29.51
C ASN A 297 34.59 -5.77 28.52
N GLY A 298 34.64 -5.53 27.23
CA GLY A 298 34.44 -6.51 26.17
C GLY A 298 32.97 -6.77 25.84
N LYS A 299 32.02 -6.02 26.43
CA LYS A 299 30.59 -6.09 26.10
C LYS A 299 30.17 -4.79 25.43
N SER A 300 29.64 -4.91 24.22
CA SER A 300 29.04 -3.77 23.52
C SER A 300 27.63 -3.50 24.01
N GLU A 301 27.31 -2.23 24.21
CA GLU A 301 25.98 -1.71 24.47
C GLU A 301 25.48 -0.90 23.27
N LEU A 302 24.17 -0.91 23.04
CA LEU A 302 23.58 -0.09 21.98
C LEU A 302 23.53 1.36 22.46
N ARG A 303 24.04 2.26 21.63
CA ARG A 303 24.05 3.70 21.90
C ARG A 303 23.46 4.49 20.76
N GLN A 304 22.68 5.49 21.10
CA GLN A 304 22.28 6.55 20.19
C GLN A 304 23.38 7.61 20.18
N VAL A 305 23.96 7.84 19.01
CA VAL A 305 25.00 8.86 18.83
C VAL A 305 24.54 9.79 17.72
N ILE A 306 24.45 11.08 18.03
CA ILE A 306 24.17 12.12 17.04
C ILE A 306 25.44 12.93 16.84
N THR A 307 25.87 13.05 15.58
CA THR A 307 27.08 13.79 15.20
C THR A 307 26.74 14.82 14.13
N ALA A 308 27.42 15.95 14.18
CA ALA A 308 27.37 16.97 13.13
C ALA A 308 28.75 17.60 12.93
N GLY A 309 29.21 17.64 11.70
CA GLY A 309 30.57 18.01 11.40
C GLY A 309 31.59 17.10 12.16
N ASN A 310 32.51 17.69 12.91
CA ASN A 310 33.50 16.95 13.70
C ASN A 310 33.14 16.90 15.19
N GLN A 311 31.87 16.97 15.56
CA GLN A 311 31.42 17.03 16.95
C GLN A 311 30.32 15.98 17.22
N VAL A 312 30.37 15.40 18.42
CA VAL A 312 29.31 14.56 18.97
C VAL A 312 28.34 15.49 19.69
N LEU A 313 27.09 15.52 19.25
CA LEU A 313 26.02 16.30 19.84
C LEU A 313 25.30 15.53 20.97
N LEU A 314 25.12 14.23 20.79
CA LEU A 314 24.46 13.34 21.73
C LEU A 314 25.17 11.98 21.77
N ASN A 315 25.29 11.39 22.95
CA ASN A 315 25.82 10.03 23.12
C ASN A 315 25.17 9.39 24.34
N GLU A 316 24.05 8.68 24.12
CA GLU A 316 23.24 8.09 25.19
C GLU A 316 23.03 6.59 24.96
N PRO A 317 22.84 5.80 26.05
CA PRO A 317 22.44 4.42 25.90
C PRO A 317 21.05 4.32 25.29
N ALA A 318 20.83 3.40 24.36
CA ALA A 318 19.55 3.14 23.73
C ALA A 318 19.12 1.69 24.01
N ASP A 319 17.85 1.50 24.32
CA ASP A 319 17.31 0.16 24.56
C ASP A 319 17.07 -0.58 23.25
N ARG A 320 16.63 0.17 22.21
CA ARG A 320 16.29 -0.36 20.89
C ARG A 320 16.57 0.67 19.79
N GLN A 321 16.87 0.20 18.59
CA GLN A 321 16.91 1.03 17.41
C GLN A 321 15.47 1.35 16.91
N PRO A 322 15.19 2.55 16.39
CA PRO A 322 13.83 3.01 16.05
C PRO A 322 13.40 2.70 14.61
N TYR A 323 14.23 2.08 13.79
CA TYR A 323 13.99 1.90 12.36
C TYR A 323 13.30 0.57 12.07
N HIS A 324 12.30 0.60 11.17
CA HIS A 324 11.56 -0.56 10.72
C HIS A 324 11.58 -0.63 9.20
N VAL A 325 11.95 -1.78 8.66
CA VAL A 325 12.26 -1.96 7.25
C VAL A 325 11.35 -2.99 6.62
N ILE A 326 10.85 -2.69 5.42
CA ILE A 326 10.13 -3.62 4.56
C ILE A 326 10.84 -3.76 3.22
N SER A 327 10.68 -4.92 2.58
CA SER A 327 11.13 -5.14 1.21
C SER A 327 10.16 -6.08 0.50
N PRO A 328 9.79 -5.82 -0.77
CA PRO A 328 8.80 -6.65 -1.48
C PRO A 328 9.31 -8.06 -1.78
N GLN A 329 10.60 -8.23 -1.90
CA GLN A 329 11.23 -9.53 -2.11
C GLN A 329 12.54 -9.61 -1.32
N PRO A 330 12.49 -10.09 -0.06
CA PRO A 330 13.70 -10.34 0.73
C PRO A 330 14.61 -11.34 0.04
N LEU A 331 15.91 -11.07 0.10
CA LEU A 331 16.93 -11.99 -0.36
C LEU A 331 17.57 -12.67 0.85
N PRO A 332 17.78 -14.00 0.83
CA PRO A 332 18.43 -14.70 1.92
C PRO A 332 19.81 -14.11 2.21
N HIS A 333 20.10 -13.90 3.49
CA HIS A 333 21.39 -13.40 3.98
C HIS A 333 21.79 -12.00 3.46
N LYS A 334 20.81 -11.18 3.06
CA LYS A 334 21.01 -9.78 2.66
C LYS A 334 19.99 -8.89 3.35
N HIS A 335 20.42 -7.68 3.72
CA HIS A 335 19.49 -6.67 4.25
C HIS A 335 18.62 -6.06 3.16
N PHE A 336 19.23 -5.67 2.04
CA PHE A 336 18.50 -5.14 0.90
C PHE A 336 17.94 -6.26 0.04
N GLY A 337 16.63 -6.24 -0.15
CA GLY A 337 15.91 -7.15 -1.02
C GLY A 337 15.96 -6.71 -2.49
N ARG A 338 15.02 -7.20 -3.27
CA ARG A 338 14.82 -6.83 -4.67
C ARG A 338 13.55 -6.00 -4.82
N ALA A 339 13.63 -4.87 -5.54
CA ALA A 339 12.49 -4.02 -5.83
C ALA A 339 11.53 -4.66 -6.85
N SER A 340 10.25 -4.30 -6.80
CA SER A 340 9.30 -4.72 -7.84
C SER A 340 9.60 -4.02 -9.17
N ALA A 341 10.08 -2.78 -9.15
CA ALA A 341 10.55 -2.04 -10.30
C ALA A 341 11.64 -2.79 -11.09
N GLU A 342 12.64 -3.34 -10.40
CA GLU A 342 13.75 -4.09 -11.04
C GLU A 342 13.31 -5.31 -11.87
N LYS A 343 12.13 -5.86 -11.58
CA LYS A 343 11.59 -7.02 -12.34
C LYS A 343 11.10 -6.62 -13.72
N VAL A 344 10.91 -5.33 -13.97
CA VAL A 344 10.23 -4.81 -15.15
C VAL A 344 11.10 -3.86 -15.96
N MET A 345 12.18 -3.33 -15.39
CA MET A 345 13.08 -2.39 -16.08
C MET A 345 13.62 -2.94 -17.41
N ASP A 346 13.98 -4.23 -17.44
CA ASP A 346 14.41 -4.92 -18.66
C ASP A 346 13.31 -4.98 -19.72
N ILE A 347 12.07 -5.19 -19.30
CA ILE A 347 10.91 -5.21 -20.18
C ILE A 347 10.64 -3.81 -20.73
N GLN A 348 10.67 -2.77 -19.90
CA GLN A 348 10.50 -1.38 -20.33
C GLN A 348 11.54 -0.98 -21.37
N GLN A 349 12.79 -1.40 -21.20
CA GLN A 349 13.84 -1.14 -22.20
C GLN A 349 13.53 -1.80 -23.54
N VAL A 350 13.08 -3.05 -23.53
CA VAL A 350 12.70 -3.79 -24.73
C VAL A 350 11.46 -3.17 -25.38
N ASN A 351 10.41 -2.90 -24.62
CA ASN A 351 9.18 -2.31 -25.11
C ASN A 351 9.43 -0.92 -25.71
N THR A 352 10.22 -0.09 -25.04
CA THR A 352 10.65 1.23 -25.54
C THR A 352 11.37 1.09 -26.89
N THR A 353 12.31 0.17 -26.99
CA THR A 353 13.06 -0.06 -28.22
C THR A 353 12.16 -0.53 -29.36
N LEU A 354 11.27 -1.49 -29.07
CA LEU A 354 10.31 -1.99 -30.08
C LEU A 354 9.34 -0.89 -30.52
N LEU A 355 8.80 -0.12 -29.57
CA LEU A 355 7.87 0.97 -29.88
C LEU A 355 8.52 2.06 -30.74
N ARG A 356 9.77 2.45 -30.41
CA ARG A 356 10.55 3.39 -31.23
C ARG A 356 10.75 2.88 -32.66
N GLN A 357 11.13 1.60 -32.80
CA GLN A 357 11.29 0.98 -34.11
C GLN A 357 9.98 0.93 -34.92
N ILE A 358 8.85 0.65 -34.26
CA ILE A 358 7.51 0.68 -34.88
C ILE A 358 7.21 2.10 -35.41
N LEU A 359 7.40 3.10 -34.57
CA LEU A 359 7.13 4.49 -34.89
C LEU A 359 8.05 4.98 -36.02
N ASP A 360 9.35 4.67 -35.93
CA ASP A 360 10.31 5.03 -36.98
C ASP A 360 9.95 4.37 -38.32
N ASN A 361 9.57 3.08 -38.30
CA ASN A 361 9.10 2.42 -39.55
C ASN A 361 7.83 3.06 -40.07
N TYR A 362 6.90 3.46 -39.20
CA TYR A 362 5.68 4.16 -39.57
C TYR A 362 5.99 5.53 -40.20
N TYR A 363 6.90 6.32 -39.61
CA TYR A 363 7.34 7.59 -40.17
C TYR A 363 8.04 7.42 -41.51
N HIS A 364 8.94 6.46 -41.65
CA HIS A 364 9.63 6.17 -42.93
C HIS A 364 8.70 5.65 -44.03
N THR A 365 7.67 4.88 -43.62
CA THR A 365 6.66 4.40 -44.60
C THR A 365 5.77 5.53 -45.11
N ASN A 366 5.37 6.45 -44.19
CA ASN A 366 4.51 7.58 -44.53
C ASN A 366 5.28 8.71 -45.27
N ASN A 367 6.56 8.90 -44.92
CA ASN A 367 7.43 9.91 -45.51
C ASN A 367 8.66 9.22 -46.11
N PRO A 368 8.49 8.51 -47.25
CA PRO A 368 9.60 7.83 -47.88
C PRO A 368 10.61 8.84 -48.44
N GLY A 369 11.87 8.52 -48.30
CA GLY A 369 12.92 9.26 -48.94
C GLY A 369 12.73 9.28 -50.48
N HIS A 370 13.21 10.31 -51.15
CA HIS A 370 13.13 10.49 -52.57
C HIS A 370 14.50 10.34 -53.20
N GLY A 371 14.67 9.37 -54.10
CA GLY A 371 15.83 9.27 -54.97
C GLY A 371 15.62 10.16 -56.20
N VAL A 372 16.45 11.18 -56.36
CA VAL A 372 16.31 12.14 -57.49
C VAL A 372 17.60 12.11 -58.28
N TRP A 373 17.49 11.98 -59.60
CA TRP A 373 18.65 12.09 -60.47
C TRP A 373 18.94 13.56 -60.74
N GLU A 374 20.12 14.03 -60.33
CA GLU A 374 20.52 15.43 -60.33
C GLU A 374 20.36 16.13 -61.71
N GLN A 375 20.58 15.40 -62.79
CA GLN A 375 20.42 15.95 -64.19
C GLN A 375 18.98 15.89 -64.70
N GLY A 376 18.04 15.34 -63.93
CA GLY A 376 16.62 15.21 -64.34
C GLY A 376 15.68 16.14 -63.56
N ILE A 377 16.23 16.97 -62.66
CA ILE A 377 15.47 17.92 -61.85
C ILE A 377 15.58 19.34 -62.42
N GLY A 378 14.45 20.07 -62.43
CA GLY A 378 14.42 21.49 -62.71
C GLY A 378 14.54 22.35 -61.45
N ASP A 379 14.63 23.66 -61.63
CA ASP A 379 14.84 24.64 -60.54
C ASP A 379 13.79 24.59 -59.45
N ASN A 380 12.57 24.14 -59.73
CA ASN A 380 11.47 24.05 -58.75
C ASN A 380 11.18 22.63 -58.27
N THR A 381 11.85 21.60 -58.77
CA THR A 381 11.56 20.19 -58.46
C THR A 381 11.81 19.87 -56.99
N LEU A 382 12.90 20.40 -56.42
CA LEU A 382 13.23 20.19 -54.99
C LEU A 382 12.22 20.87 -54.06
N ASP A 383 11.79 22.09 -54.39
CA ASP A 383 10.78 22.82 -53.62
C ASP A 383 9.42 22.10 -53.67
N ASP A 384 9.04 21.63 -54.86
CA ASP A 384 7.81 20.84 -55.05
C ASP A 384 7.86 19.50 -54.27
N LEU A 385 9.02 18.85 -54.16
CA LEU A 385 9.22 17.62 -53.41
C LEU A 385 9.22 17.87 -51.89
N LEU A 386 9.75 19.02 -51.44
CA LEU A 386 9.77 19.39 -50.02
C LEU A 386 8.41 19.89 -49.53
N THR A 387 7.52 20.31 -50.43
CA THR A 387 6.16 20.69 -50.08
C THR A 387 5.39 19.47 -49.63
N THR A 388 4.75 19.52 -48.42
CA THR A 388 4.03 18.41 -47.80
C THR A 388 2.53 18.42 -48.09
N ASP A 389 2.02 19.26 -49.00
CA ASP A 389 0.61 19.41 -49.30
C ASP A 389 0.01 18.15 -49.95
N ILE A 390 -1.21 17.78 -49.51
CA ILE A 390 -1.94 16.65 -50.08
C ILE A 390 -2.35 17.00 -51.53
N GLY A 391 -1.97 16.15 -52.47
CA GLY A 391 -2.29 16.38 -53.89
C GLY A 391 -1.33 17.32 -54.60
N ARG A 392 -0.15 17.58 -54.02
CA ARG A 392 0.89 18.38 -54.65
C ARG A 392 1.26 17.89 -56.06
N VAL A 393 1.61 18.78 -56.93
CA VAL A 393 2.11 18.49 -58.28
C VAL A 393 3.61 18.77 -58.32
N VAL A 394 4.38 17.75 -58.60
CA VAL A 394 5.85 17.85 -58.70
C VAL A 394 6.23 17.95 -60.18
N ARG A 395 7.00 18.95 -60.54
CA ARG A 395 7.47 19.22 -61.87
C ARG A 395 8.86 18.64 -62.09
N PHE A 396 9.05 17.94 -63.24
CA PHE A 396 10.34 17.37 -63.63
C PHE A 396 10.68 17.82 -65.01
N ASP A 397 11.95 18.07 -65.36
CA ASP A 397 12.45 18.43 -66.63
C ASP A 397 12.58 17.27 -67.66
N ARG A 398 12.57 16.02 -67.07
CA ARG A 398 12.67 14.75 -67.79
C ARG A 398 11.58 13.77 -67.35
N PRO A 399 11.39 12.67 -68.10
CA PRO A 399 10.40 11.66 -67.67
C PRO A 399 10.57 11.22 -66.24
N VAL A 400 9.46 11.17 -65.44
CA VAL A 400 9.45 10.90 -64.01
C VAL A 400 10.13 9.57 -63.69
N GLY A 401 9.94 8.53 -64.54
CA GLY A 401 10.52 7.21 -64.32
C GLY A 401 12.06 7.14 -64.38
N GLU A 402 12.70 8.13 -65.02
CA GLU A 402 14.17 8.25 -65.09
C GLU A 402 14.71 9.20 -64.02
N SER A 403 13.91 10.20 -63.66
CA SER A 403 14.33 11.31 -62.79
C SER A 403 14.02 11.10 -61.31
N TYR A 404 13.09 10.21 -60.98
CA TYR A 404 12.55 10.04 -59.64
C TYR A 404 12.33 8.55 -59.28
N ALA A 405 12.80 8.16 -58.14
CA ALA A 405 12.49 6.86 -57.55
C ALA A 405 12.12 7.05 -56.05
N PRO A 406 10.90 6.72 -55.63
CA PRO A 406 10.58 6.72 -54.22
C PRO A 406 11.33 5.61 -53.50
N MET A 407 12.06 5.96 -52.43
CA MET A 407 12.70 4.97 -51.54
C MET A 407 11.67 4.38 -50.59
N THR A 408 10.77 3.53 -51.10
CA THR A 408 9.71 2.93 -50.31
C THR A 408 10.26 1.96 -49.28
N VAL A 409 9.97 2.20 -48.02
CA VAL A 409 10.26 1.27 -46.91
C VAL A 409 9.00 0.45 -46.65
N PRO A 410 9.07 -0.91 -46.68
CA PRO A 410 7.90 -1.72 -46.39
C PRO A 410 7.50 -1.56 -44.92
N PHE A 411 6.20 -1.56 -44.63
CA PHE A 411 5.68 -1.58 -43.32
C PHE A 411 5.83 -2.98 -42.71
N VAL A 412 6.81 -3.16 -41.84
CA VAL A 412 7.11 -4.44 -41.13
C VAL A 412 6.71 -4.43 -39.68
N ALA A 413 6.21 -3.31 -39.15
CA ALA A 413 5.90 -3.11 -37.77
C ALA A 413 4.75 -4.00 -37.24
N GLY A 414 3.90 -4.55 -38.15
CA GLY A 414 2.80 -5.43 -37.71
C GLY A 414 3.21 -6.65 -36.89
N GLN A 415 4.40 -7.21 -37.15
CA GLN A 415 4.92 -8.35 -36.38
C GLN A 415 5.44 -7.93 -35.00
N ALA A 416 5.86 -6.69 -34.82
CA ALA A 416 6.37 -6.17 -33.57
C ALA A 416 5.27 -5.98 -32.50
N PHE A 417 4.01 -5.79 -32.92
CA PHE A 417 2.87 -5.76 -31.98
C PHE A 417 2.69 -7.09 -31.24
N THR A 418 2.87 -8.21 -31.92
CA THR A 418 2.82 -9.53 -31.26
C THR A 418 3.93 -9.70 -30.23
N ALA A 419 5.11 -9.11 -30.47
CA ALA A 419 6.19 -9.11 -29.49
C ALA A 419 5.86 -8.22 -28.27
N LEU A 420 5.27 -7.05 -28.49
CA LEU A 420 4.79 -6.19 -27.39
C LEU A 420 3.73 -6.91 -26.52
N GLU A 421 2.74 -7.55 -27.13
CA GLU A 421 1.74 -8.35 -26.43
C GLU A 421 2.37 -9.48 -25.60
N TYR A 422 3.40 -10.13 -26.16
CA TYR A 422 4.16 -11.16 -25.44
C TYR A 422 4.88 -10.58 -24.20
N PHE A 423 5.55 -9.43 -24.33
CA PHE A 423 6.23 -8.79 -23.21
C PHE A 423 5.24 -8.24 -22.18
N ASP A 424 4.07 -7.76 -22.59
CA ASP A 424 2.99 -7.40 -21.67
C ASP A 424 2.48 -8.60 -20.87
N LYS A 425 2.39 -9.75 -21.50
CA LYS A 425 2.08 -10.98 -20.79
C LYS A 425 3.19 -11.35 -19.80
N VAL A 426 4.46 -11.29 -20.21
CA VAL A 426 5.61 -11.55 -19.31
C VAL A 426 5.61 -10.58 -18.14
N LYS A 427 5.31 -9.29 -18.37
CA LYS A 427 5.18 -8.27 -17.33
C LYS A 427 4.14 -8.66 -16.28
N ARG A 428 2.93 -9.03 -16.72
CA ARG A 428 1.85 -9.54 -15.86
C ARG A 428 2.24 -10.82 -15.13
N ASP A 429 2.84 -11.75 -15.82
CA ASP A 429 3.28 -13.01 -15.21
C ASP A 429 4.39 -12.81 -14.17
N ARG A 430 5.27 -11.82 -14.30
CA ARG A 430 6.31 -11.51 -13.31
C ARG A 430 5.77 -10.80 -12.07
N THR A 431 4.84 -9.88 -12.25
CA THR A 431 4.41 -8.95 -11.20
C THR A 431 3.08 -9.30 -10.55
N GLY A 432 2.18 -9.94 -11.29
CA GLY A 432 0.80 -10.20 -10.86
C GLY A 432 -0.12 -8.98 -11.01
N VAL A 433 0.35 -7.88 -11.58
CA VAL A 433 -0.50 -6.73 -11.88
C VAL A 433 -1.19 -6.95 -13.21
N GLN A 434 -2.51 -6.89 -13.23
CA GLN A 434 -3.31 -6.91 -14.44
C GLN A 434 -3.69 -5.46 -14.77
N ALA A 435 -3.64 -5.10 -16.04
CA ALA A 435 -4.22 -3.85 -16.50
C ALA A 435 -5.75 -3.99 -16.40
N ASP A 436 -6.33 -3.53 -15.30
CA ASP A 436 -7.79 -3.48 -15.10
C ASP A 436 -8.48 -2.53 -16.10
N GLY A 437 -7.73 -1.92 -17.01
CA GLY A 437 -8.21 -0.96 -18.01
C GLY A 437 -8.51 -1.53 -19.38
N ASP A 438 -8.12 -2.76 -19.69
CA ASP A 438 -8.65 -3.44 -20.86
C ASP A 438 -10.11 -3.80 -20.56
N GLY A 439 -10.98 -2.85 -20.83
CA GLY A 439 -12.41 -3.09 -20.86
C GLY A 439 -12.60 -4.40 -21.61
N LEU A 440 -12.96 -5.42 -20.83
CA LEU A 440 -13.18 -6.77 -21.31
C LEU A 440 -13.90 -6.70 -22.64
N ASN A 441 -13.17 -6.99 -23.73
CA ASN A 441 -13.73 -6.96 -25.06
C ASN A 441 -14.95 -7.91 -25.03
N PRO A 442 -16.19 -7.41 -25.22
CA PRO A 442 -17.40 -8.21 -25.06
C PRO A 442 -17.39 -9.50 -25.87
N GLU A 443 -16.55 -9.56 -26.92
CA GLU A 443 -16.37 -10.75 -27.75
C GLU A 443 -15.43 -11.78 -27.11
N GLN A 444 -14.45 -11.35 -26.33
CA GLN A 444 -13.58 -12.25 -25.58
C GLN A 444 -14.29 -12.86 -24.36
N LEU A 445 -15.18 -12.10 -23.72
CA LEU A 445 -16.01 -12.59 -22.61
C LEU A 445 -16.97 -13.76 -23.01
N LYS A 446 -17.37 -13.82 -24.28
CA LYS A 446 -18.26 -14.90 -24.76
C LYS A 446 -17.58 -16.25 -24.89
N ASN A 447 -16.25 -16.29 -25.02
CA ASN A 447 -15.50 -17.50 -25.33
C ASN A 447 -14.60 -18.01 -24.20
N ILE A 448 -14.39 -17.25 -23.14
CA ILE A 448 -13.56 -17.71 -22.00
C ILE A 448 -14.49 -18.15 -20.88
N GLN A 449 -14.38 -19.39 -20.46
CA GLN A 449 -15.10 -19.89 -19.29
C GLN A 449 -14.75 -19.01 -18.07
N GLN A 450 -15.77 -18.52 -17.40
CA GLN A 450 -15.67 -17.62 -16.24
C GLN A 450 -14.72 -18.18 -15.16
N SER A 451 -14.58 -19.50 -15.06
CA SER A 451 -13.66 -20.19 -14.17
C SER A 451 -12.18 -19.94 -14.48
N VAL A 452 -11.79 -19.79 -15.76
CA VAL A 452 -10.39 -19.58 -16.17
C VAL A 452 -9.96 -18.14 -15.88
N LEU A 453 -10.85 -17.17 -16.09
CA LEU A 453 -10.61 -15.76 -15.72
C LEU A 453 -10.48 -15.58 -14.20
N THR A 454 -11.35 -16.24 -13.43
CA THR A 454 -11.27 -16.22 -11.97
C THR A 454 -9.96 -16.81 -11.48
N GLN A 455 -9.53 -17.94 -12.07
CA GLN A 455 -8.29 -18.62 -11.68
C GLN A 455 -7.03 -17.81 -12.03
N ALA A 456 -7.02 -17.11 -13.18
CA ALA A 456 -5.90 -16.24 -13.55
C ALA A 456 -5.84 -14.98 -12.64
N ASN A 457 -6.98 -14.40 -12.28
CA ASN A 457 -7.07 -13.31 -11.34
C ASN A 457 -6.62 -13.71 -9.94
N ASP A 458 -6.97 -14.92 -9.50
CA ASP A 458 -6.54 -15.46 -8.20
C ASP A 458 -5.01 -15.63 -8.12
N LEU A 459 -4.38 -16.13 -9.17
CA LEU A 459 -2.91 -16.27 -9.22
C LEU A 459 -2.19 -14.92 -9.18
N SER A 460 -2.74 -13.91 -9.84
CA SER A 460 -2.21 -12.55 -9.83
C SER A 460 -2.33 -11.91 -8.44
N ARG A 461 -3.49 -12.07 -7.80
CA ARG A 461 -3.71 -11.62 -6.42
C ARG A 461 -2.77 -12.28 -5.43
N MET A 462 -2.53 -13.60 -5.56
CA MET A 462 -1.62 -14.33 -4.68
C MET A 462 -0.20 -13.75 -4.63
N LYS A 463 0.29 -13.13 -5.72
CA LYS A 463 1.62 -12.50 -5.73
C LYS A 463 1.65 -11.20 -4.94
N ILE A 464 0.61 -10.37 -5.09
CA ILE A 464 0.47 -9.12 -4.32
C ILE A 464 0.24 -9.46 -2.83
N GLU A 465 -0.59 -10.47 -2.56
CA GLU A 465 -0.84 -10.97 -1.21
C GLU A 465 0.44 -11.51 -0.55
N ALA A 466 1.30 -12.17 -1.30
CA ALA A 466 2.60 -12.63 -0.79
C ALA A 466 3.50 -11.44 -0.40
N VAL A 467 3.53 -10.37 -1.20
CA VAL A 467 4.25 -9.13 -0.87
C VAL A 467 3.67 -8.49 0.38
N ALA A 468 2.33 -8.40 0.46
CA ALA A 468 1.65 -7.85 1.63
C ALA A 468 1.97 -8.66 2.90
N ARG A 469 1.99 -9.99 2.81
CA ARG A 469 2.36 -10.86 3.92
C ARG A 469 3.81 -10.66 4.37
N ILE A 470 4.73 -10.48 3.43
CA ILE A 470 6.12 -10.16 3.76
C ILE A 470 6.19 -8.82 4.49
N PHE A 471 5.50 -7.78 4.02
CA PHE A 471 5.46 -6.48 4.69
C PHE A 471 4.90 -6.59 6.11
N ALA A 472 3.82 -7.35 6.29
CA ALA A 472 3.18 -7.57 7.57
C ALA A 472 4.10 -8.25 8.58
N GLU A 473 4.73 -9.36 8.19
CA GLU A 473 5.58 -10.16 9.09
C GLU A 473 6.95 -9.54 9.38
N THR A 474 7.38 -8.58 8.56
CA THR A 474 8.66 -7.89 8.74
C THR A 474 8.47 -6.54 9.43
N GLY A 475 8.43 -5.45 8.65
CA GLY A 475 8.46 -4.10 9.19
C GLY A 475 7.20 -3.69 9.94
N ILE A 476 5.99 -4.09 9.49
CA ILE A 476 4.75 -3.68 10.15
C ILE A 476 4.65 -4.30 11.54
N LYS A 477 4.90 -5.58 11.67
CA LYS A 477 4.93 -6.26 12.97
C LYS A 477 5.94 -5.62 13.91
N SER A 478 7.16 -5.37 13.42
CA SER A 478 8.22 -4.73 14.20
C SER A 478 7.84 -3.30 14.64
N LEU A 479 7.21 -2.51 13.75
CA LEU A 479 6.75 -1.15 14.06
C LEU A 479 5.71 -1.13 15.17
N PHE A 480 4.67 -1.95 15.07
CA PHE A 480 3.59 -1.95 16.05
C PHE A 480 4.02 -2.50 17.40
N LEU A 481 4.92 -3.48 17.45
CA LEU A 481 5.56 -3.92 18.69
C LEU A 481 6.38 -2.77 19.32
N HIS A 482 7.07 -1.98 18.51
CA HIS A 482 7.82 -0.83 19.02
C HIS A 482 6.90 0.27 19.55
N ILE A 483 5.81 0.58 18.85
CA ILE A 483 4.80 1.54 19.32
C ILE A 483 4.23 1.07 20.68
N HIS A 484 3.90 -0.21 20.81
CA HIS A 484 3.44 -0.79 22.08
C HIS A 484 4.48 -0.64 23.20
N GLU A 485 5.76 -0.92 22.92
CA GLU A 485 6.86 -0.74 23.85
C GLU A 485 7.04 0.73 24.30
N LEU A 486 6.93 1.67 23.35
CA LEU A 486 6.97 3.11 23.63
C LEU A 486 5.79 3.56 24.51
N ILE A 487 4.60 3.01 24.30
CA ILE A 487 3.43 3.28 25.14
C ILE A 487 3.69 2.78 26.55
N LEU A 488 4.14 1.53 26.71
CA LEU A 488 4.44 0.94 28.02
C LEU A 488 5.51 1.73 28.80
N LYS A 489 6.53 2.22 28.10
CA LYS A 489 7.67 2.91 28.73
C LYS A 489 7.33 4.32 29.19
N HIS A 490 6.44 5.00 28.47
CA HIS A 490 6.29 6.45 28.60
C HIS A 490 4.89 6.94 28.97
N GLN A 491 3.87 6.08 28.97
CA GLN A 491 2.52 6.51 29.29
C GLN A 491 2.15 6.11 30.71
N ASP A 492 2.37 7.05 31.65
CA ASP A 492 2.12 6.82 33.09
C ASP A 492 0.70 7.23 33.51
N ARG A 493 -0.09 7.84 32.62
CA ARG A 493 -1.42 8.36 32.94
C ARG A 493 -2.50 7.62 32.19
N GLN A 494 -3.61 7.35 32.88
CA GLN A 494 -4.83 6.84 32.29
C GLN A 494 -5.38 7.85 31.28
N GLU A 495 -5.67 7.40 30.07
CA GLU A 495 -6.26 8.22 29.01
C GLU A 495 -7.67 7.70 28.71
N VAL A 496 -8.65 8.60 28.66
CA VAL A 496 -10.02 8.24 28.26
C VAL A 496 -10.18 8.50 26.78
N ILE A 497 -10.36 7.47 26.02
CA ILE A 497 -10.47 7.55 24.55
C ILE A 497 -11.79 6.96 24.07
N ASN A 498 -12.27 7.45 22.94
CA ASN A 498 -13.43 6.90 22.27
C ASN A 498 -12.99 5.77 21.35
N LEU A 499 -13.23 4.53 21.77
CA LEU A 499 -13.00 3.32 20.99
C LEU A 499 -14.35 2.73 20.60
N ARG A 500 -14.58 2.53 19.30
CA ARG A 500 -15.80 1.91 18.74
C ARG A 500 -17.11 2.56 19.20
N GLY A 501 -17.10 3.88 19.51
CA GLY A 501 -18.29 4.61 19.97
C GLY A 501 -18.47 4.64 21.50
N GLU A 502 -17.66 3.94 22.25
CA GLU A 502 -17.67 3.94 23.71
C GLU A 502 -16.44 4.67 24.28
N TRP A 503 -16.65 5.45 25.36
CA TRP A 503 -15.56 6.10 26.08
C TRP A 503 -14.95 5.12 27.09
N ILE A 504 -13.76 4.60 26.76
CA ILE A 504 -13.08 3.60 27.57
C ILE A 504 -11.85 4.23 28.21
N PRO A 505 -11.70 4.10 29.54
CA PRO A 505 -10.45 4.45 30.22
C PRO A 505 -9.39 3.40 29.87
N VAL A 506 -8.27 3.82 29.33
CA VAL A 506 -7.12 2.97 29.03
C VAL A 506 -6.01 3.28 30.01
N ASP A 507 -5.56 2.27 30.74
CA ASP A 507 -4.46 2.37 31.70
C ASP A 507 -3.30 1.47 31.25
N PRO A 508 -2.30 2.02 30.55
CA PRO A 508 -1.17 1.24 30.08
C PRO A 508 -0.27 0.68 31.20
N THR A 509 -0.34 1.23 32.41
CA THR A 509 0.52 0.78 33.52
C THR A 509 0.21 -0.65 33.94
N SER A 510 -1.02 -1.11 33.67
CA SER A 510 -1.45 -2.49 33.93
C SER A 510 -1.05 -3.50 32.85
N TRP A 511 -0.56 -3.04 31.72
CA TRP A 511 -0.26 -3.88 30.57
C TRP A 511 1.02 -4.68 30.76
N LYS A 512 1.09 -5.83 30.09
CA LYS A 512 2.27 -6.70 30.08
C LYS A 512 3.03 -6.54 28.77
N ASN A 513 4.33 -6.73 28.83
CA ASN A 513 5.14 -6.82 27.62
C ASN A 513 4.68 -8.03 26.79
N ARG A 514 4.18 -7.79 25.58
CA ARG A 514 3.70 -8.81 24.67
C ARG A 514 4.62 -8.94 23.48
N TYR A 515 4.94 -10.18 23.17
CA TYR A 515 5.75 -10.52 22.00
C TYR A 515 4.91 -11.15 20.88
N ASP A 516 3.73 -11.70 21.23
CA ASP A 516 2.85 -12.38 20.30
C ASP A 516 1.79 -11.40 19.76
N MET A 517 1.93 -11.09 18.50
CA MET A 517 1.05 -10.19 17.77
C MET A 517 0.82 -10.74 16.36
N THR A 518 -0.44 -10.72 15.93
CA THR A 518 -0.81 -11.03 14.55
C THR A 518 -1.15 -9.75 13.78
N VAL A 519 -0.68 -9.67 12.56
CA VAL A 519 -1.03 -8.60 11.63
C VAL A 519 -2.21 -9.06 10.80
N ASN A 520 -3.33 -8.37 10.92
CA ASN A 520 -4.51 -8.62 10.11
C ASN A 520 -4.31 -8.05 8.71
N ILE A 521 -3.87 -8.93 7.82
CA ILE A 521 -3.94 -8.63 6.41
C ILE A 521 -5.31 -9.11 5.97
N GLY A 522 -6.08 -8.30 5.25
CA GLY A 522 -7.39 -8.70 4.71
C GLY A 522 -7.34 -9.86 3.70
N LEU A 523 -6.44 -10.82 3.93
CA LEU A 523 -6.23 -12.02 3.15
C LEU A 523 -7.38 -13.00 3.42
N GLY A 524 -8.18 -13.27 2.42
CA GLY A 524 -9.24 -14.27 2.50
C GLY A 524 -10.60 -13.76 2.96
N ILE A 525 -10.73 -12.55 3.44
CA ILE A 525 -12.02 -11.89 3.53
C ILE A 525 -12.23 -11.24 2.16
N GLY A 526 -12.75 -12.02 1.23
CA GLY A 526 -13.24 -11.52 -0.04
C GLY A 526 -14.03 -10.24 0.21
N SER A 527 -14.32 -9.48 -0.84
CA SER A 527 -15.07 -8.23 -0.80
C SER A 527 -16.10 -8.19 0.35
N LYS A 528 -16.47 -7.03 0.86
CA LYS A 528 -17.55 -6.87 1.86
C LYS A 528 -18.75 -7.77 1.58
N GLU A 529 -18.99 -8.05 0.30
CA GLU A 529 -20.00 -8.99 -0.21
C GLU A 529 -19.74 -10.44 0.21
N SER A 530 -18.50 -10.91 0.18
CA SER A 530 -18.18 -12.28 0.62
C SER A 530 -18.28 -12.44 2.13
N LYS A 531 -17.86 -11.44 2.92
CA LYS A 531 -18.06 -11.42 4.39
C LYS A 531 -19.57 -11.42 4.70
N MET A 532 -20.35 -10.61 3.98
CA MET A 532 -21.79 -10.56 4.14
C MET A 532 -22.45 -11.90 3.78
N MET A 533 -22.00 -12.55 2.71
CA MET A 533 -22.50 -13.87 2.32
C MET A 533 -22.18 -14.94 3.40
N GLN A 534 -20.98 -14.94 3.94
CA GLN A 534 -20.60 -15.86 5.03
C GLN A 534 -21.39 -15.59 6.31
N LEU A 535 -21.56 -14.32 6.68
CA LEU A 535 -22.38 -13.94 7.84
C LEU A 535 -23.86 -14.34 7.64
N ASN A 536 -24.40 -14.19 6.43
CA ASN A 536 -25.74 -14.67 6.10
C ASN A 536 -25.87 -16.19 6.25
N GLN A 537 -24.87 -16.96 5.80
CA GLN A 537 -24.86 -18.42 6.01
C GLN A 537 -24.80 -18.79 7.50
N ILE A 538 -24.01 -18.08 8.28
CA ILE A 538 -23.93 -18.27 9.74
C ILE A 538 -25.27 -17.92 10.38
N TRP A 539 -25.88 -16.82 9.99
CA TRP A 539 -27.21 -16.39 10.46
C TRP A 539 -28.30 -17.43 10.21
N GLU A 540 -28.35 -17.99 9.00
CA GLU A 540 -29.28 -19.06 8.67
C GLU A 540 -29.08 -20.30 9.55
N LYS A 541 -27.82 -20.71 9.76
CA LYS A 541 -27.50 -21.84 10.64
C LYS A 541 -27.81 -21.56 12.11
N GLN A 542 -27.57 -20.35 12.59
CA GLN A 542 -27.90 -19.93 13.93
C GLN A 542 -29.42 -19.90 14.17
N THR A 543 -30.20 -19.46 13.17
CA THR A 543 -31.65 -19.43 13.24
C THR A 543 -32.23 -20.85 13.32
N GLN A 544 -31.65 -21.82 12.58
CA GLN A 544 -31.97 -23.23 12.70
C GLN A 544 -31.55 -23.82 14.04
N GLY A 545 -30.34 -23.43 14.54
CA GLY A 545 -29.77 -23.87 15.79
C GLY A 545 -30.55 -23.35 17.02
N LEU A 546 -31.26 -22.23 16.90
CA LEU A 546 -32.10 -21.68 17.96
C LEU A 546 -33.24 -22.65 18.32
N GLN A 547 -33.84 -23.30 17.32
CA GLN A 547 -34.91 -24.31 17.52
C GLN A 547 -34.37 -25.60 18.17
N MET A 548 -33.07 -25.90 17.94
CA MET A 548 -32.40 -27.08 18.52
C MET A 548 -31.77 -26.79 19.88
N GLY A 549 -31.84 -25.55 20.38
CA GLY A 549 -31.22 -25.14 21.66
C GLY A 549 -29.69 -25.02 21.62
N ILE A 550 -29.05 -25.08 20.43
CA ILE A 550 -27.60 -24.96 20.23
C ILE A 550 -27.17 -23.50 20.21
N THR A 551 -28.03 -22.59 19.76
CA THR A 551 -27.74 -21.15 19.61
C THR A 551 -28.56 -20.33 20.61
N LYS A 552 -27.94 -19.33 21.22
CA LYS A 552 -28.59 -18.37 22.13
C LYS A 552 -28.97 -17.08 21.37
N PRO A 553 -29.99 -16.31 21.82
CA PRO A 553 -30.35 -15.02 21.24
C PRO A 553 -29.17 -14.03 21.13
N ASN A 554 -28.25 -14.05 22.10
CA ASN A 554 -27.03 -13.22 22.07
C ASN A 554 -26.10 -13.56 20.90
N ASN A 555 -26.08 -14.82 20.45
CA ASN A 555 -25.24 -15.19 19.30
C ASN A 555 -25.83 -14.61 18.00
N LEU A 556 -27.17 -14.60 17.86
CA LEU A 556 -27.86 -13.96 16.74
C LEU A 556 -27.65 -12.45 16.76
N TYR A 557 -27.76 -11.81 17.93
CA TYR A 557 -27.49 -10.40 18.09
C TYR A 557 -26.05 -10.04 17.66
N ASN A 558 -25.06 -10.79 18.11
CA ASN A 558 -23.66 -10.56 17.72
C ASN A 558 -23.45 -10.70 16.21
N THR A 559 -24.08 -11.72 15.60
CA THR A 559 -23.98 -11.88 14.13
C THR A 559 -24.68 -10.77 13.38
N ALA A 560 -25.84 -10.29 13.86
CA ALA A 560 -26.57 -9.17 13.28
C ALA A 560 -25.76 -7.86 13.37
N THR A 561 -25.13 -7.62 14.51
CA THR A 561 -24.25 -6.46 14.71
C THR A 561 -23.04 -6.52 13.76
N GLU A 562 -22.43 -7.70 13.61
CA GLU A 562 -21.33 -7.91 12.65
C GLU A 562 -21.78 -7.73 11.18
N MET A 563 -23.04 -8.10 10.85
CA MET A 563 -23.61 -7.85 9.53
C MET A 563 -23.80 -6.35 9.27
N ALA A 564 -24.27 -5.59 10.27
CA ALA A 564 -24.39 -4.13 10.16
C ALA A 564 -23.01 -3.46 9.97
N ASN A 565 -22.01 -3.91 10.73
CA ASN A 565 -20.63 -3.44 10.60
C ASN A 565 -20.06 -3.78 9.21
N ALA A 566 -20.29 -4.98 8.70
CA ALA A 566 -19.86 -5.39 7.35
C ALA A 566 -20.56 -4.60 6.24
N ALA A 567 -21.80 -4.16 6.46
CA ALA A 567 -22.53 -3.28 5.55
C ALA A 567 -22.01 -1.82 5.56
N GLY A 568 -21.16 -1.46 6.53
CA GLY A 568 -20.54 -0.14 6.64
C GLY A 568 -21.16 0.81 7.66
N PHE A 569 -22.12 0.32 8.47
CA PHE A 569 -22.68 1.07 9.59
C PHE A 569 -21.79 0.91 10.80
N LYS A 570 -21.37 2.02 11.44
CA LYS A 570 -20.41 2.00 12.56
C LYS A 570 -21.02 1.53 13.89
N ASP A 571 -22.34 1.54 13.99
CA ASP A 571 -23.07 1.18 15.22
C ASP A 571 -24.19 0.20 14.88
N GLY A 572 -23.93 -1.08 15.12
CA GLY A 572 -24.93 -2.14 14.96
C GLY A 572 -26.06 -2.08 15.99
N ASN A 573 -25.82 -1.41 17.14
CA ASN A 573 -26.82 -1.26 18.21
C ASN A 573 -27.99 -0.39 17.79
N THR A 574 -27.80 0.48 16.79
CA THR A 574 -28.87 1.28 16.19
C THR A 574 -29.93 0.41 15.50
N PHE A 575 -29.55 -0.77 14.99
CA PHE A 575 -30.43 -1.65 14.23
C PHE A 575 -30.93 -2.84 15.04
N PHE A 576 -30.18 -3.27 16.04
CA PHE A 576 -30.44 -4.48 16.83
C PHE A 576 -30.31 -4.18 18.32
N THR A 577 -31.27 -4.66 19.13
CA THR A 577 -31.25 -4.49 20.59
C THR A 577 -30.64 -5.72 21.26
N ASN A 578 -29.78 -5.50 22.24
CA ASN A 578 -29.15 -6.59 22.98
C ASN A 578 -30.21 -7.38 23.77
N PRO A 579 -30.33 -8.70 23.60
CA PRO A 579 -31.30 -9.52 24.32
C PRO A 579 -31.13 -9.51 25.86
N GLY A 580 -30.00 -9.01 26.38
CA GLY A 580 -29.73 -8.88 27.81
C GLY A 580 -30.34 -7.64 28.48
N ASP A 581 -30.80 -6.64 27.72
CA ASP A 581 -31.27 -5.35 28.25
C ASP A 581 -32.78 -5.32 28.63
N GLY A 582 -33.42 -6.46 28.77
CA GLY A 582 -34.68 -6.59 29.49
C GLY A 582 -35.98 -6.14 28.79
N ASP A 583 -35.93 -5.48 27.63
CA ASP A 583 -37.05 -4.93 26.90
C ASP A 583 -37.38 -5.70 25.58
N LEU A 584 -37.33 -7.02 25.63
CA LEU A 584 -37.81 -7.80 24.50
C LEU A 584 -39.37 -7.91 24.59
N PRO A 585 -40.11 -7.38 23.63
CA PRO A 585 -41.53 -7.60 23.60
C PRO A 585 -41.81 -9.09 23.40
N GLN A 586 -42.45 -9.72 24.41
CA GLN A 586 -43.00 -11.05 24.27
C GLN A 586 -44.19 -10.93 23.31
N ASN A 587 -43.98 -11.21 22.03
CA ASN A 587 -45.01 -11.13 21.03
C ASN A 587 -45.24 -12.49 20.38
N ASP A 588 -46.36 -13.10 20.73
CA ASP A 588 -46.95 -14.25 20.02
C ASP A 588 -47.22 -13.94 18.51
N GLU A 589 -47.28 -12.67 18.12
CA GLU A 589 -47.41 -12.24 16.72
C GLU A 589 -46.11 -12.44 15.93
N GLN A 590 -44.94 -12.31 16.55
CA GLN A 590 -43.64 -12.56 15.85
C GLN A 590 -43.44 -14.04 15.53
N MET A 591 -43.91 -14.95 16.39
CA MET A 591 -43.87 -16.38 16.09
C MET A 591 -44.78 -16.75 14.91
N LYS A 592 -45.90 -16.09 14.76
CA LYS A 592 -46.80 -16.28 13.61
C LYS A 592 -46.23 -15.71 12.31
N MET A 593 -45.52 -14.57 12.38
CA MET A 593 -44.89 -13.96 11.23
C MET A 593 -43.67 -14.78 10.77
N GLN A 594 -42.89 -15.32 11.70
CA GLN A 594 -41.77 -16.20 11.42
C GLN A 594 -42.22 -17.54 10.82
N GLN A 595 -43.39 -18.09 11.28
CA GLN A 595 -43.98 -19.25 10.66
C GLN A 595 -44.50 -18.98 9.23
N GLN A 596 -45.02 -17.79 8.96
CA GLN A 596 -45.40 -17.38 7.61
C GLN A 596 -44.18 -17.16 6.69
N GLN A 597 -43.10 -16.58 7.21
CA GLN A 597 -41.87 -16.44 6.44
C GLN A 597 -41.26 -17.80 6.11
N MET A 598 -41.25 -18.73 7.07
CA MET A 598 -40.75 -20.10 6.84
C MET A 598 -41.58 -20.84 5.79
N GLN A 599 -42.93 -20.65 5.80
CA GLN A 599 -43.79 -21.18 4.76
C GLN A 599 -43.53 -20.55 3.38
N MET A 600 -43.22 -19.26 3.33
CA MET A 600 -42.84 -18.60 2.07
C MET A 600 -41.51 -19.12 1.53
N VAL A 601 -40.50 -19.30 2.39
CA VAL A 601 -39.19 -19.86 1.99
C VAL A 601 -39.34 -21.31 1.53
N GLN A 602 -40.13 -22.13 2.22
CA GLN A 602 -40.42 -23.48 1.76
C GLN A 602 -41.15 -23.50 0.41
N ARG A 603 -42.06 -22.55 0.20
CA ARG A 603 -42.77 -22.42 -1.08
C ARG A 603 -41.83 -21.96 -2.19
N GLN A 604 -40.88 -21.06 -1.89
CA GLN A 604 -39.86 -20.63 -2.82
C GLN A 604 -38.94 -21.79 -3.19
N GLN A 605 -38.49 -22.59 -2.24
CA GLN A 605 -37.69 -23.78 -2.50
C GLN A 605 -38.46 -24.83 -3.31
N GLN A 606 -39.77 -24.97 -3.12
CA GLN A 606 -40.59 -25.82 -3.95
C GLN A 606 -40.72 -25.30 -5.38
N LEU A 607 -40.83 -23.97 -5.56
CA LEU A 607 -40.86 -23.36 -6.88
C LEU A 607 -39.52 -23.52 -7.60
N ASP A 608 -38.43 -23.31 -6.90
CA ASP A 608 -37.08 -23.49 -7.44
C ASP A 608 -36.81 -24.96 -7.84
N ALA A 609 -37.28 -25.91 -7.02
CA ALA A 609 -37.24 -27.34 -7.36
C ALA A 609 -38.10 -27.69 -8.58
N GLN A 610 -39.27 -27.06 -8.72
CA GLN A 610 -40.12 -27.22 -9.91
C GLN A 610 -39.48 -26.61 -11.16
N GLU A 611 -38.84 -25.47 -11.00
CA GLU A 611 -38.12 -24.81 -12.10
C GLU A 611 -36.91 -25.65 -12.55
N LEU A 612 -36.21 -26.28 -11.61
CA LEU A 612 -35.13 -27.23 -11.90
C LEU A 612 -35.66 -28.46 -12.68
N GLN A 613 -36.79 -29.03 -12.25
CA GLN A 613 -37.45 -30.15 -12.96
C GLN A 613 -37.92 -29.76 -14.37
N LEU A 614 -38.45 -28.55 -14.53
CA LEU A 614 -38.84 -28.04 -15.86
C LEU A 614 -37.63 -27.80 -16.77
N LYS A 615 -36.52 -27.37 -16.20
CA LYS A 615 -35.24 -27.19 -16.92
C LYS A 615 -34.68 -28.52 -17.38
N ASP A 616 -34.79 -29.51 -16.53
CA ASP A 616 -34.39 -30.88 -16.78
C ASP A 616 -35.24 -31.52 -17.90
N GLN A 617 -36.59 -31.36 -17.85
CA GLN A 617 -37.48 -31.81 -18.93
C GLN A 617 -37.20 -31.11 -20.27
N ARG A 618 -36.86 -29.83 -20.27
CA ARG A 618 -36.49 -29.11 -21.49
C ARG A 618 -35.18 -29.65 -22.08
N GLN A 619 -34.22 -29.94 -21.24
CA GLN A 619 -32.94 -30.52 -21.70
C GLN A 619 -33.12 -31.91 -22.27
N GLN A 620 -33.98 -32.72 -21.64
CA GLN A 620 -34.30 -34.06 -22.16
C GLN A 620 -35.02 -33.99 -23.52
N MET A 621 -35.98 -33.07 -23.68
CA MET A 621 -36.65 -32.82 -24.95
C MET A 621 -35.69 -32.35 -26.04
N ASP A 622 -34.74 -31.47 -25.69
CA ASP A 622 -33.75 -30.95 -26.63
C ASP A 622 -32.77 -32.06 -27.08
N MET A 623 -32.42 -32.94 -26.12
CA MET A 623 -31.61 -34.14 -26.41
C MET A 623 -32.34 -35.12 -27.36
N GLN A 624 -33.64 -35.38 -27.08
CA GLN A 624 -34.46 -36.21 -27.94
C GLN A 624 -34.62 -35.62 -29.35
N PHE A 625 -34.81 -34.32 -29.46
CA PHE A 625 -34.91 -33.63 -30.73
C PHE A 625 -33.62 -33.73 -31.55
N ARG A 626 -32.45 -33.57 -30.91
CA ARG A 626 -31.16 -33.74 -31.59
C ARG A 626 -30.88 -35.17 -31.98
N MET A 627 -31.30 -36.16 -31.15
CA MET A 627 -31.20 -37.58 -31.51
C MET A 627 -32.09 -37.91 -32.73
N ALA A 628 -33.33 -37.35 -32.81
CA ALA A 628 -34.20 -37.47 -33.95
C ALA A 628 -33.60 -36.85 -35.21
N GLN A 629 -32.96 -35.68 -35.12
CA GLN A 629 -32.20 -35.06 -36.22
C GLN A 629 -31.04 -35.92 -36.67
N LEU A 630 -30.31 -36.55 -35.73
CA LEU A 630 -29.23 -37.44 -36.03
C LEU A 630 -29.68 -38.67 -36.79
N GLN A 631 -30.81 -39.25 -36.38
CA GLN A 631 -31.44 -40.38 -37.07
C GLN A 631 -31.94 -40.03 -38.47
N GLN A 632 -32.53 -38.84 -38.63
CA GLN A 632 -32.94 -38.35 -39.92
C GLN A 632 -31.76 -38.12 -40.87
N LYS A 633 -30.69 -37.51 -40.38
CA LYS A 633 -29.44 -37.31 -41.19
C LYS A 633 -28.76 -38.63 -41.54
N GLN A 634 -28.80 -39.62 -40.65
CA GLN A 634 -28.34 -40.97 -40.94
C GLN A 634 -29.18 -41.67 -42.02
N GLN A 635 -30.49 -41.50 -42.00
CA GLN A 635 -31.39 -41.98 -43.03
C GLN A 635 -31.17 -41.29 -44.38
N GLU A 636 -31.00 -39.94 -44.37
CA GLU A 636 -30.64 -39.16 -45.57
C GLU A 636 -29.28 -39.58 -46.16
N ALA A 637 -28.28 -39.86 -45.29
CA ALA A 637 -26.98 -40.38 -45.71
C ALA A 637 -27.07 -41.78 -46.32
N ALA A 638 -27.95 -42.67 -45.77
CA ALA A 638 -28.21 -43.98 -46.29
C ALA A 638 -28.98 -43.97 -47.62
N ALA A 639 -29.88 -43.01 -47.81
CA ALA A 639 -30.64 -42.81 -49.05
C ALA A 639 -29.84 -42.23 -50.23
N ASN A 640 -28.75 -41.49 -49.92
CA ASN A 640 -27.86 -40.88 -50.94
C ASN A 640 -26.68 -41.76 -51.33
N LEU A 641 -26.77 -43.04 -51.15
CA LEU A 641 -25.71 -44.02 -51.48
C LEU A 641 -25.59 -44.36 -52.96
N ASP A 642 -26.43 -43.80 -53.85
CA ASP A 642 -26.30 -43.93 -55.26
C ASP A 642 -25.87 -42.60 -55.94
N GLU A 643 -24.70 -42.58 -56.52
CA GLU A 643 -24.21 -41.66 -57.56
C GLU A 643 -23.84 -40.21 -57.17
N LYS A 644 -22.89 -40.00 -56.50
CA LYS A 644 -21.99 -38.81 -56.44
C LYS A 644 -21.60 -38.48 -55.00
N SER A 645 -20.42 -39.00 -54.67
CA SER A 645 -19.72 -38.14 -53.76
C SER A 645 -19.15 -38.70 -52.47
N GLN A 646 -17.98 -39.14 -52.58
CA GLN A 646 -17.06 -39.21 -51.44
C GLN A 646 -16.94 -37.88 -50.67
N LYS A 647 -17.04 -36.75 -51.39
CA LYS A 647 -16.95 -35.42 -50.74
C LYS A 647 -18.17 -35.02 -49.91
N ARG A 648 -19.38 -35.42 -50.30
CA ARG A 648 -20.59 -35.15 -49.49
C ARG A 648 -20.74 -36.10 -48.32
N GLN A 649 -20.21 -37.32 -48.42
CA GLN A 649 -20.16 -38.26 -47.30
C GLN A 649 -19.22 -37.78 -46.22
N ASP A 650 -18.08 -37.20 -46.53
CA ASP A 650 -17.12 -36.69 -45.57
C ASP A 650 -17.71 -35.46 -44.81
N ASP A 651 -18.38 -34.54 -45.49
CA ASP A 651 -19.05 -33.39 -44.88
C ASP A 651 -20.20 -33.81 -43.94
N LEU A 652 -21.00 -34.79 -44.33
CA LEU A 652 -22.09 -35.35 -43.56
C LEU A 652 -21.58 -36.13 -42.34
N MET A 653 -20.49 -36.86 -42.48
CA MET A 653 -19.83 -37.58 -41.38
C MET A 653 -19.25 -36.61 -40.37
N ILE A 654 -18.68 -35.47 -40.79
CA ILE A 654 -18.18 -34.43 -39.92
C ILE A 654 -19.35 -33.77 -39.15
N GLU A 655 -20.48 -33.55 -39.81
CA GLU A 655 -21.66 -32.95 -39.16
C GLU A 655 -22.34 -33.92 -38.17
N ILE A 656 -22.39 -35.24 -38.52
CA ILE A 656 -22.83 -36.28 -37.61
C ILE A 656 -21.88 -36.40 -36.40
N GLN A 657 -20.58 -36.30 -36.62
CA GLN A 657 -19.61 -36.31 -35.53
C GLN A 657 -19.73 -35.10 -34.59
N LYS A 658 -19.98 -33.91 -35.13
CA LYS A 658 -20.28 -32.72 -34.31
C LYS A 658 -21.53 -32.89 -33.46
N LEU A 659 -22.64 -33.38 -34.05
CA LEU A 659 -23.86 -33.65 -33.30
C LEU A 659 -23.70 -34.71 -32.21
N LYS A 660 -22.90 -35.74 -32.46
CA LYS A 660 -22.57 -36.75 -31.42
C LYS A 660 -21.75 -36.15 -30.29
N ASN A 661 -20.82 -35.26 -30.58
CA ASN A 661 -20.01 -34.59 -29.57
C ASN A 661 -20.88 -33.62 -28.73
N ASP A 662 -21.80 -32.90 -29.39
CA ASP A 662 -22.75 -32.00 -28.69
C ASP A 662 -23.69 -32.78 -27.75
N ILE A 663 -24.13 -33.97 -28.15
CA ILE A 663 -24.95 -34.85 -27.30
C ILE A 663 -24.11 -35.38 -26.12
N ALA A 664 -22.88 -35.85 -26.36
CA ALA A 664 -21.99 -36.30 -25.31
C ALA A 664 -21.63 -35.19 -24.30
N GLU A 665 -21.47 -33.95 -24.80
CA GLU A 665 -21.23 -32.81 -23.94
C GLU A 665 -22.48 -32.42 -23.10
N MET A 666 -23.68 -32.62 -23.65
CA MET A 666 -24.92 -32.41 -22.89
C MET A 666 -25.16 -33.53 -21.86
N GLU A 667 -24.85 -34.80 -22.20
CA GLU A 667 -24.90 -35.90 -21.23
C GLU A 667 -23.91 -35.68 -20.08
N LEU A 668 -22.68 -35.19 -20.37
CA LEU A 668 -21.67 -34.88 -19.35
C LEU A 668 -22.11 -33.74 -18.44
N LYS A 669 -22.78 -32.74 -18.99
CA LYS A 669 -23.37 -31.63 -18.21
C LYS A 669 -24.56 -32.06 -17.36
N TYR A 670 -25.29 -33.07 -17.82
CA TYR A 670 -26.40 -33.66 -17.07
C TYR A 670 -25.89 -34.50 -15.88
N ASP A 671 -24.89 -35.33 -16.07
CA ASP A 671 -24.28 -36.15 -15.00
C ASP A 671 -23.58 -35.28 -13.93
N THR A 672 -23.04 -34.12 -14.32
CA THR A 672 -22.41 -33.18 -13.38
C THR A 672 -23.40 -32.28 -12.64
N ALA A 673 -24.65 -32.17 -13.12
CA ALA A 673 -25.69 -31.34 -12.51
C ALA A 673 -26.58 -32.10 -11.50
N LEU A 674 -26.47 -33.43 -11.44
CA LEU A 674 -27.17 -34.22 -10.43
C LEU A 674 -26.39 -34.19 -9.11
N PRO A 675 -26.95 -33.67 -8.01
CA PRO A 675 -26.36 -33.84 -6.70
C PRO A 675 -26.31 -35.34 -6.35
N ALA A 676 -25.18 -35.78 -5.83
CA ALA A 676 -25.01 -37.16 -5.36
C ALA A 676 -26.17 -37.55 -4.43
N PRO A 677 -26.69 -38.76 -4.55
CA PRO A 677 -27.79 -39.21 -3.71
C PRO A 677 -27.35 -39.15 -2.27
N MET A 678 -28.08 -38.38 -1.44
CA MET A 678 -27.93 -38.40 0.01
C MET A 678 -28.12 -39.83 0.49
N THR A 679 -27.06 -40.52 0.83
CA THR A 679 -27.14 -41.72 1.63
C THR A 679 -27.66 -41.33 3.01
N GLN A 680 -28.88 -41.70 3.34
CA GLN A 680 -29.40 -41.74 4.71
C GLN A 680 -28.54 -42.68 5.53
N THR A 681 -27.84 -42.16 6.49
CA THR A 681 -27.56 -42.77 7.79
C THR A 681 -27.61 -41.70 8.87
#